data_6d7455d8d32b642cddd6822bf6d8b0db
#
_entry.id   6d7455d8d32b642cddd6822bf6d8b0db
#
_cell.length_a   1.000
_cell.length_b   1.000
_cell.length_c   1.000
_cell.angle_alpha   90.00
_cell.angle_beta   90.00
_cell.angle_gamma   90.00
#
_symmetry.space_group_name_H-M   'P 1'
#
loop_
_entity.id
_entity.type
_entity.pdbx_description
1 polymer ?
#
loop_
_entity_poly.entity_id
_entity_poly.type
_entity_poly.pdbx_seq_one_letter_code
_entity_poly.pdbx_strand_id
1 'polypeptide(L)'
;MDLLPIGSDELCYIQTKKVNIMIKGRGTHPKFERASYDAPEAVMKVFCRDTFALTLQDSSGALFPIEGDNSGIYKTKPLFYEQQNYEIVIEAGAEEDEVTFWHDNINIRKKVTRASRKYNILSGVINFGNEIGFSDFVIQINGTEYLRLVVEVYPSKISYKEDYQAIVADVTAEVYNVIFDFLKTTYLGYRQGNSVSSSPVEFFAVIRKIFGDFLKAVDMILACPHHLLETRREVLPEHKVKRMDASGCRWLEKHPDHVTKSGSRIMVDRVLGVRKQVTYDTKENRMSKFILRTTIKKLEDFKRNYLKLQRAKDPAVVEEIDGMICACRRRMHTAFFMGIEEKEADAGMSLVFSMASGYRDLYKYYLMLLRGLSATGDVFHISVKDLAVLYEYWCFIKLNSMMKDRYKMISQDIIKIQGNGLFVSLVKGQGSEVKYENTENGDIITLSYNPKTAGSPTVAQRPDNVLSLRKRSGFKQNRQYEYVFDAKYRMNPALPGTDYYTAISQSPGPEVDDINTMHRYRDAIVYQNGASPYERTMFGAYVLFPYFDLERYKTHRFYRSIEEVNIGGLPFLPSATELVAQMLEELIADSPDSAFERATLPRGIEEKLMKVDWENRDVLVGSLRSKAQLDVALRHNFYHIPASQLPESAFPIHYVAIYQSKNFFGPEAGIRYYGVVTKCIPVKRNQIRELPKNSSEEYYLLEVKEWKRLERVVAPKEFGQVRCLTNLFLLEHSAEYPELLLRSEEEYRLYTELKRAVKNPEIDDESNDLGFKFNKATVLFEKDEIHVYRDHKLVERYTVAEFTRSPNAVFRKIKKSLG
;
A
#
# COMPACT_ATOMS: atom_id res chain seq x y z
N MET A 1 29.10 25.08 13.36
CA MET A 1 29.13 26.52 12.96
C MET A 1 28.38 26.58 11.64
N ASP A 2 27.24 27.24 11.61
CA ASP A 2 26.46 27.47 10.38
C ASP A 2 27.20 28.56 9.58
N LEU A 3 28.09 28.17 8.67
CA LEU A 3 28.82 29.10 7.82
C LEU A 3 27.98 29.33 6.54
N LEU A 4 28.03 30.58 6.03
CA LEU A 4 27.48 30.89 4.71
C LEU A 4 28.25 30.12 3.65
N PRO A 5 27.56 29.67 2.55
CA PRO A 5 28.23 29.05 1.42
C PRO A 5 29.28 29.98 0.81
N ILE A 6 30.40 29.45 0.32
CA ILE A 6 31.37 30.22 -0.47
C ILE A 6 30.68 30.79 -1.68
N GLY A 7 30.82 32.13 -1.93
CA GLY A 7 30.13 32.83 -3.02
C GLY A 7 28.71 33.28 -2.66
N SER A 8 28.42 33.54 -1.39
CA SER A 8 27.15 34.15 -0.98
C SER A 8 27.08 35.61 -1.41
N ASP A 9 26.00 35.94 -2.14
CA ASP A 9 25.70 37.27 -2.65
C ASP A 9 24.46 37.85 -1.99
N GLU A 10 24.21 39.14 -2.20
CA GLU A 10 22.96 39.77 -1.80
C GLU A 10 21.84 39.27 -2.71
N LEU A 11 20.81 38.69 -2.13
CA LEU A 11 19.65 38.15 -2.83
C LEU A 11 18.46 39.12 -2.84
N CYS A 12 18.27 39.80 -1.71
CA CYS A 12 17.14 40.69 -1.48
C CYS A 12 17.54 41.81 -0.53
N TYR A 13 17.22 43.04 -0.89
CA TYR A 13 17.35 44.22 -0.03
C TYR A 13 16.06 45.00 -0.02
N ILE A 14 15.51 45.28 1.16
CA ILE A 14 14.29 46.06 1.34
C ILE A 14 14.65 47.27 2.17
N GLN A 15 14.43 48.44 1.63
CA GLN A 15 14.65 49.71 2.29
C GLN A 15 13.33 50.38 2.61
N THR A 16 13.12 50.69 3.86
CA THR A 16 11.94 51.43 4.34
C THR A 16 12.35 52.68 5.14
N LYS A 17 11.38 53.45 5.59
CA LYS A 17 11.70 54.65 6.44
C LYS A 17 12.28 54.28 7.82
N LYS A 18 11.93 53.12 8.37
CA LYS A 18 12.31 52.75 9.74
C LYS A 18 13.26 51.58 9.83
N VAL A 19 13.23 50.66 8.86
CA VAL A 19 13.97 49.41 8.90
C VAL A 19 14.50 49.07 7.52
N ASN A 20 15.76 48.62 7.44
CA ASN A 20 16.33 48.01 6.25
C ASN A 20 16.52 46.52 6.50
N ILE A 21 16.19 45.69 5.50
CA ILE A 21 16.37 44.25 5.58
C ILE A 21 17.23 43.83 4.43
N MET A 22 18.28 43.10 4.71
CA MET A 22 19.18 42.48 3.74
C MET A 22 19.21 40.97 3.94
N ILE A 23 19.02 40.21 2.87
CA ILE A 23 19.18 38.76 2.88
C ILE A 23 20.31 38.40 1.93
N LYS A 24 21.32 37.70 2.46
CA LYS A 24 22.44 37.18 1.71
C LYS A 24 22.40 35.67 1.66
N GLY A 25 22.85 35.11 0.54
CA GLY A 25 22.93 33.68 0.36
C GLY A 25 23.37 33.33 -1.06
N ARG A 26 23.22 32.10 -1.42
CA ARG A 26 23.43 31.66 -2.77
C ARG A 26 22.07 31.60 -3.50
N GLY A 27 21.89 32.41 -4.52
CA GLY A 27 20.66 32.51 -5.31
C GLY A 27 20.39 31.31 -6.21
N THR A 28 21.27 30.29 -6.18
CA THR A 28 21.16 29.04 -6.94
C THR A 28 21.49 27.87 -6.02
N HIS A 29 20.95 26.69 -6.31
CA HIS A 29 21.27 25.49 -5.57
C HIS A 29 22.08 24.53 -6.45
N PRO A 30 23.27 24.05 -6.01
CA PRO A 30 24.14 23.20 -6.85
C PRO A 30 23.50 21.93 -7.37
N LYS A 31 22.53 21.37 -6.63
CA LYS A 31 21.76 20.19 -7.05
C LYS A 31 20.68 20.54 -8.07
N PHE A 32 20.14 21.78 -8.03
CA PHE A 32 19.09 22.24 -8.91
C PHE A 32 19.63 22.70 -10.28
N GLU A 33 20.80 23.34 -10.33
CA GLU A 33 21.45 23.79 -11.57
C GLU A 33 21.72 22.66 -12.58
N ARG A 34 21.80 21.43 -12.12
CA ARG A 34 22.10 20.25 -12.96
C ARG A 34 20.87 19.41 -13.31
N ALA A 35 19.76 19.60 -12.61
CA ALA A 35 18.48 19.09 -13.07
C ALA A 35 18.00 20.03 -14.18
N SER A 36 17.85 19.53 -15.40
CA SER A 36 17.40 20.29 -16.59
C SER A 36 15.91 20.69 -16.46
N TYR A 37 15.54 21.31 -15.36
CA TYR A 37 14.21 21.85 -15.16
C TYR A 37 14.19 23.30 -15.62
N ASP A 38 13.18 23.68 -16.39
CA ASP A 38 12.86 25.09 -16.61
C ASP A 38 12.69 25.76 -15.26
N ALA A 39 13.45 26.82 -15.01
CA ALA A 39 13.42 27.52 -13.73
C ALA A 39 11.98 28.04 -13.46
N PRO A 40 11.27 27.52 -12.48
CA PRO A 40 9.92 27.97 -12.20
C PRO A 40 9.93 29.43 -11.73
N GLU A 41 8.84 30.17 -11.99
CA GLU A 41 8.64 31.47 -11.36
C GLU A 41 8.34 31.32 -9.88
N ALA A 42 9.11 31.99 -9.03
CA ALA A 42 8.87 32.10 -7.59
C ALA A 42 8.07 33.36 -7.27
N VAL A 43 7.41 33.36 -6.12
CA VAL A 43 6.61 34.49 -5.66
C VAL A 43 7.19 35.02 -4.34
N MET A 44 7.46 36.34 -4.33
CA MET A 44 7.78 37.09 -3.13
C MET A 44 6.67 38.11 -2.85
N LYS A 45 6.25 38.21 -1.58
CA LYS A 45 5.24 39.22 -1.18
C LYS A 45 5.81 40.10 -0.07
N VAL A 46 5.63 41.41 -0.23
CA VAL A 46 6.06 42.38 0.77
C VAL A 46 4.84 43.20 1.21
N PHE A 47 4.60 43.24 2.51
CA PHE A 47 3.57 44.05 3.13
C PHE A 47 4.27 44.97 4.14
N CYS A 48 4.19 46.27 3.94
CA CYS A 48 4.81 47.25 4.82
C CYS A 48 3.81 48.35 5.17
N ARG A 49 3.96 48.95 6.36
CA ARG A 49 3.13 50.10 6.76
C ARG A 49 3.45 51.38 6.01
N ASP A 50 4.72 51.50 5.61
CA ASP A 50 5.24 52.64 4.83
C ASP A 50 5.59 52.20 3.40
N THR A 51 5.89 53.17 2.57
CA THR A 51 6.49 52.91 1.24
C THR A 51 7.86 52.25 1.38
N PHE A 52 8.21 51.37 0.48
CA PHE A 52 9.48 50.64 0.49
C PHE A 52 10.09 50.62 -0.91
N ALA A 53 11.41 50.50 -0.98
CA ALA A 53 12.16 50.12 -2.17
C ALA A 53 12.65 48.69 -2.01
N LEU A 54 12.46 47.88 -3.04
CA LEU A 54 12.89 46.49 -3.09
C LEU A 54 13.94 46.29 -4.16
N THR A 55 15.04 45.65 -3.82
CA THR A 55 16.07 45.23 -4.76
C THR A 55 16.17 43.73 -4.73
N LEU A 56 16.10 43.07 -5.90
CA LEU A 56 16.17 41.63 -6.03
C LEU A 56 17.29 41.22 -6.98
N GLN A 57 17.86 40.06 -6.75
CA GLN A 57 18.82 39.43 -7.67
C GLN A 57 18.09 38.77 -8.84
N ASP A 58 18.51 39.12 -10.08
CA ASP A 58 17.99 38.51 -11.31
C ASP A 58 18.67 37.19 -11.68
N SER A 59 18.32 36.62 -12.84
CA SER A 59 18.91 35.38 -13.36
C SER A 59 20.39 35.50 -13.74
N SER A 60 20.89 36.69 -13.95
CA SER A 60 22.33 36.94 -14.21
C SER A 60 23.16 37.14 -12.96
N GLY A 61 22.51 37.22 -11.79
CA GLY A 61 23.13 37.55 -10.52
C GLY A 61 23.20 39.07 -10.26
N ALA A 62 22.70 39.90 -11.16
CA ALA A 62 22.64 41.32 -10.98
C ALA A 62 21.45 41.75 -10.13
N LEU A 63 21.64 42.82 -9.34
CA LEU A 63 20.60 43.42 -8.51
C LEU A 63 19.82 44.47 -9.32
N PHE A 64 18.51 44.39 -9.29
CA PHE A 64 17.66 45.38 -9.94
C PHE A 64 16.62 45.95 -8.97
N PRO A 65 16.40 47.25 -8.98
CA PRO A 65 15.42 47.90 -8.08
C PRO A 65 13.99 47.74 -8.62
N ILE A 66 13.07 47.53 -7.70
CA ILE A 66 11.64 47.50 -7.94
C ILE A 66 11.00 48.50 -6.99
N GLU A 67 10.31 49.53 -7.55
CA GLU A 67 9.52 50.42 -6.73
C GLU A 67 8.21 49.76 -6.31
N GLY A 68 7.90 49.77 -5.03
CA GLY A 68 6.70 49.16 -4.45
C GLY A 68 5.92 50.16 -3.62
N ASP A 69 4.59 50.09 -3.74
CA ASP A 69 3.68 50.74 -2.79
C ASP A 69 3.68 49.94 -1.45
N ASN A 70 2.73 50.25 -0.55
CA ASN A 70 2.64 49.61 0.78
C ASN A 70 2.44 48.08 0.76
N SER A 71 2.10 47.48 -0.38
CA SER A 71 2.04 46.03 -0.55
C SER A 71 2.30 45.66 -2.01
N GLY A 72 3.07 44.56 -2.23
CA GLY A 72 3.35 44.07 -3.56
C GLY A 72 3.54 42.57 -3.62
N ILE A 73 3.21 42.00 -4.77
CA ILE A 73 3.50 40.60 -5.12
C ILE A 73 4.47 40.64 -6.30
N TYR A 74 5.62 40.06 -6.11
CA TYR A 74 6.72 40.12 -7.08
C TYR A 74 7.00 38.71 -7.57
N LYS A 75 7.10 38.56 -8.89
CA LYS A 75 7.57 37.35 -9.54
C LYS A 75 9.08 37.42 -9.69
N THR A 76 9.78 36.39 -9.28
CA THR A 76 11.24 36.29 -9.36
C THR A 76 11.65 34.88 -9.76
N LYS A 77 12.92 34.65 -10.04
CA LYS A 77 13.46 33.29 -10.02
C LYS A 77 13.44 32.76 -8.60
N PRO A 78 13.49 31.41 -8.41
CA PRO A 78 13.72 30.83 -7.09
C PRO A 78 15.03 31.32 -6.48
N LEU A 79 14.95 32.00 -5.33
CA LEU A 79 16.09 32.53 -4.58
C LEU A 79 16.34 31.76 -3.27
N PHE A 80 15.30 31.11 -2.76
CA PHE A 80 15.34 30.41 -1.48
C PHE A 80 15.10 28.92 -1.69
N TYR A 81 16.00 28.10 -1.10
CA TYR A 81 15.97 26.66 -1.21
C TYR A 81 16.05 25.97 0.14
N GLU A 82 15.45 24.80 0.26
CA GLU A 82 15.60 23.93 1.43
C GLU A 82 17.08 23.59 1.69
N GLN A 83 17.42 23.35 2.96
CA GLN A 83 18.75 22.92 3.40
C GLN A 83 19.92 23.86 3.03
N GLN A 84 19.62 25.09 2.63
CA GLN A 84 20.61 26.11 2.32
C GLN A 84 20.63 27.20 3.41
N ASN A 85 21.84 27.74 3.69
CA ASN A 85 22.02 28.78 4.69
C ASN A 85 21.86 30.16 4.06
N TYR A 86 21.17 31.05 4.80
CA TYR A 86 20.95 32.45 4.42
C TYR A 86 21.26 33.35 5.61
N GLU A 87 21.93 34.46 5.41
CA GLU A 87 22.11 35.49 6.41
C GLU A 87 21.02 36.55 6.29
N ILE A 88 20.33 36.81 7.38
CA ILE A 88 19.38 37.92 7.47
C ILE A 88 19.99 39.01 8.34
N VAL A 89 19.99 40.23 7.85
CA VAL A 89 20.42 41.43 8.58
C VAL A 89 19.27 42.42 8.57
N ILE A 90 18.86 42.88 9.73
CA ILE A 90 17.77 43.86 9.92
C ILE A 90 18.36 45.05 10.67
N GLU A 91 18.34 46.22 10.04
CA GLU A 91 18.89 47.46 10.57
C GLU A 91 17.76 48.44 10.85
N ALA A 92 17.65 48.90 12.10
CA ALA A 92 16.67 49.95 12.42
C ALA A 92 17.26 51.34 12.21
N GLY A 93 16.47 52.27 11.68
CA GLY A 93 16.85 53.66 11.41
C GLY A 93 16.96 54.54 12.64
N ALA A 94 16.27 54.22 13.74
CA ALA A 94 16.30 54.93 14.98
C ALA A 94 16.74 54.03 16.14
N GLU A 95 17.60 54.54 17.03
CA GLU A 95 18.07 53.81 18.22
C GLU A 95 16.95 53.55 19.24
N GLU A 96 15.91 54.40 19.25
CA GLU A 96 14.80 54.32 20.22
C GLU A 96 13.71 53.26 19.85
N ASP A 97 13.68 52.75 18.63
CA ASP A 97 12.72 51.77 18.19
C ASP A 97 13.14 50.33 18.59
N GLU A 98 12.34 49.64 19.38
CA GLU A 98 12.56 48.23 19.71
C GLU A 98 12.17 47.36 18.51
N VAL A 99 13.15 46.84 17.77
CA VAL A 99 12.92 45.97 16.64
C VAL A 99 13.04 44.51 17.07
N THR A 100 12.02 43.72 16.72
CA THR A 100 11.98 42.27 16.94
C THR A 100 11.66 41.50 15.66
N PHE A 101 12.24 40.31 15.54
CA PHE A 101 12.02 39.39 14.44
C PHE A 101 11.14 38.24 14.92
N TRP A 102 10.09 37.96 14.16
CA TRP A 102 9.20 36.82 14.43
C TRP A 102 9.08 35.93 13.22
N HIS A 103 9.03 34.63 13.45
CA HIS A 103 8.87 33.56 12.46
C HIS A 103 8.17 32.37 13.11
N ASP A 104 7.32 31.63 12.36
CA ASP A 104 6.58 30.46 12.85
C ASP A 104 7.54 29.37 13.37
N ASN A 105 8.60 29.10 12.63
CA ASN A 105 9.62 28.14 13.03
C ASN A 105 10.50 28.74 14.14
N ILE A 106 10.42 28.14 15.33
CA ILE A 106 11.17 28.57 16.50
C ILE A 106 12.70 28.49 16.30
N ASN A 107 13.17 27.54 15.46
CA ASN A 107 14.61 27.39 15.18
C ASN A 107 15.14 28.55 14.34
N ILE A 108 14.37 29.04 13.37
CA ILE A 108 14.70 30.24 12.58
C ILE A 108 14.63 31.47 13.49
N ARG A 109 13.55 31.61 14.27
CA ARG A 109 13.36 32.75 15.17
C ARG A 109 14.52 32.92 16.16
N LYS A 110 15.00 31.83 16.76
CA LYS A 110 16.11 31.86 17.75
C LYS A 110 17.46 32.21 17.13
N LYS A 111 17.65 32.01 15.82
CA LYS A 111 18.93 32.30 15.18
C LYS A 111 19.12 33.78 14.85
N VAL A 112 18.05 34.55 14.71
CA VAL A 112 18.08 35.99 14.44
C VAL A 112 18.08 36.72 15.75
N THR A 113 19.25 37.26 16.14
CA THR A 113 19.47 37.90 17.44
C THR A 113 20.13 39.26 17.27
N ARG A 114 20.16 40.06 18.37
CA ARG A 114 20.81 41.36 18.35
C ARG A 114 22.33 41.23 18.16
N ALA A 115 22.83 41.72 17.04
CA ALA A 115 24.24 41.62 16.66
C ALA A 115 25.14 42.68 17.29
N SER A 116 24.57 43.84 17.70
CA SER A 116 25.36 44.93 18.31
C SER A 116 24.69 45.47 19.59
N ARG A 117 25.50 45.86 20.57
CA ARG A 117 24.98 46.58 21.75
C ARG A 117 24.78 48.07 21.51
N LYS A 118 25.50 48.65 20.54
CA LYS A 118 25.50 50.05 20.23
C LYS A 118 24.50 50.43 19.12
N TYR A 119 24.39 49.55 18.12
CA TYR A 119 23.50 49.74 16.96
C TYR A 119 22.32 48.79 17.05
N ASN A 120 21.15 49.23 16.63
CA ASN A 120 19.94 48.43 16.65
C ASN A 120 19.87 47.53 15.40
N ILE A 121 20.74 46.50 15.39
CA ILE A 121 20.91 45.56 14.31
C ILE A 121 20.57 44.14 14.81
N LEU A 122 19.64 43.47 14.14
CA LEU A 122 19.40 42.06 14.31
C LEU A 122 20.09 41.29 13.16
N SER A 123 20.74 40.20 13.45
CA SER A 123 21.38 39.39 12.43
C SER A 123 21.36 37.90 12.82
N GLY A 124 21.36 37.04 11.82
CA GLY A 124 21.48 35.60 12.03
C GLY A 124 21.56 34.80 10.75
N VAL A 125 22.20 33.62 10.85
CA VAL A 125 22.23 32.66 9.75
C VAL A 125 21.11 31.66 9.96
N ILE A 126 20.16 31.65 9.03
CA ILE A 126 19.00 30.78 9.03
C ILE A 126 19.14 29.65 8.00
N ASN A 127 18.45 28.56 8.25
CA ASN A 127 18.30 27.44 7.33
C ASN A 127 16.88 26.93 7.44
N PHE A 128 16.22 26.74 6.31
CA PHE A 128 14.83 26.26 6.28
C PHE A 128 14.72 24.75 6.59
N GLY A 129 15.85 24.03 6.64
CA GLY A 129 15.82 22.56 6.78
C GLY A 129 15.11 21.93 5.61
N ASN A 130 14.13 21.08 5.88
CA ASN A 130 13.29 20.44 4.87
C ASN A 130 11.95 21.18 4.65
N GLU A 131 11.79 22.39 5.20
CA GLU A 131 10.57 23.18 5.03
C GLU A 131 10.58 23.85 3.66
N ILE A 132 9.46 23.70 2.94
CA ILE A 132 9.23 24.30 1.61
C ILE A 132 7.93 25.08 1.58
N GLY A 133 7.70 25.82 0.51
CA GLY A 133 6.52 26.68 0.34
C GLY A 133 6.72 28.07 0.94
N PHE A 134 5.62 28.73 1.30
CA PHE A 134 5.70 30.12 1.77
C PHE A 134 6.19 30.21 3.22
N SER A 135 7.19 31.05 3.44
CA SER A 135 7.80 31.33 4.74
C SER A 135 7.70 32.82 5.05
N ASP A 136 7.16 33.16 6.22
CA ASP A 136 6.82 34.52 6.63
C ASP A 136 7.87 35.10 7.59
N PHE A 137 8.56 36.14 7.20
CA PHE A 137 9.42 36.93 8.06
C PHE A 137 8.67 38.18 8.53
N VAL A 138 8.37 38.25 9.80
CA VAL A 138 7.61 39.37 10.38
C VAL A 138 8.54 40.22 11.24
N ILE A 139 8.69 41.50 10.87
CA ILE A 139 9.44 42.50 11.62
C ILE A 139 8.45 43.36 12.37
N GLN A 140 8.63 43.39 13.68
CA GLN A 140 7.80 44.19 14.58
C GLN A 140 8.65 45.35 15.13
N ILE A 141 8.02 46.54 15.21
CA ILE A 141 8.58 47.71 15.86
C ILE A 141 7.66 48.04 17.04
N ASN A 142 8.28 48.11 18.22
CA ASN A 142 7.56 48.38 19.47
C ASN A 142 6.37 47.46 19.69
N GLY A 143 6.56 46.13 19.40
CA GLY A 143 5.56 45.09 19.55
C GLY A 143 4.44 45.11 18.50
N THR A 144 4.55 45.96 17.47
CA THR A 144 3.52 46.02 16.41
C THR A 144 4.13 45.61 15.07
N GLU A 145 3.43 44.74 14.30
CA GLU A 145 3.88 44.34 12.95
C GLU A 145 4.08 45.57 12.08
N TYR A 146 5.26 45.76 11.55
CA TYR A 146 5.65 46.84 10.68
C TYR A 146 5.84 46.41 9.24
N LEU A 147 6.57 45.29 9.05
CA LEU A 147 6.85 44.70 7.76
C LEU A 147 6.70 43.20 7.80
N ARG A 148 6.07 42.62 6.78
CA ARG A 148 5.99 41.16 6.54
C ARG A 148 6.54 40.87 5.16
N LEU A 149 7.58 40.09 5.11
CA LEU A 149 8.17 39.54 3.91
C LEU A 149 7.83 38.06 3.82
N VAL A 150 7.13 37.68 2.76
CA VAL A 150 6.80 36.28 2.46
C VAL A 150 7.67 35.80 1.31
N VAL A 151 8.48 34.81 1.56
CA VAL A 151 9.37 34.21 0.56
C VAL A 151 8.91 32.79 0.24
N GLU A 152 9.05 32.40 -1.02
CA GLU A 152 8.75 31.02 -1.42
C GLU A 152 10.04 30.20 -1.43
N VAL A 153 10.06 29.13 -0.59
CA VAL A 153 11.19 28.22 -0.43
C VAL A 153 10.98 27.00 -1.32
N TYR A 154 11.95 26.74 -2.18
CA TYR A 154 11.89 25.68 -3.18
C TYR A 154 12.59 24.38 -2.70
N PRO A 155 12.05 23.20 -3.09
CA PRO A 155 12.74 21.94 -2.88
C PRO A 155 13.96 21.84 -3.83
N SER A 156 15.01 21.21 -3.36
CA SER A 156 16.24 21.00 -4.14
C SER A 156 16.32 19.62 -4.80
N LYS A 157 15.33 18.73 -4.57
CA LYS A 157 15.41 17.30 -4.89
C LYS A 157 14.29 16.84 -5.81
N ILE A 158 13.15 17.50 -5.81
CA ILE A 158 11.97 17.16 -6.62
C ILE A 158 11.46 18.40 -7.37
N SER A 159 10.67 18.18 -8.42
CA SER A 159 9.93 19.27 -9.05
C SER A 159 8.85 19.80 -8.11
N TYR A 160 8.96 21.09 -7.73
CA TYR A 160 8.03 21.71 -6.81
C TYR A 160 6.58 21.69 -7.31
N LYS A 161 6.38 21.95 -8.58
CA LYS A 161 5.01 22.04 -9.12
C LYS A 161 4.41 20.67 -9.42
N GLU A 162 5.19 19.73 -9.89
CA GLU A 162 4.72 18.43 -10.34
C GLU A 162 4.77 17.39 -9.26
N ASP A 163 5.96 17.06 -8.75
CA ASP A 163 6.12 15.98 -7.79
C ASP A 163 5.55 16.32 -6.41
N TYR A 164 5.81 17.54 -5.92
CA TYR A 164 5.28 17.96 -4.61
C TYR A 164 3.75 18.01 -4.60
N GLN A 165 3.16 18.62 -5.62
CA GLN A 165 1.70 18.66 -5.73
C GLN A 165 1.11 17.26 -5.92
N ALA A 166 1.79 16.39 -6.66
CA ALA A 166 1.39 15.01 -6.83
C ALA A 166 1.49 14.22 -5.52
N ILE A 167 2.57 14.39 -4.74
CA ILE A 167 2.71 13.77 -3.40
C ILE A 167 1.57 14.24 -2.48
N VAL A 168 1.31 15.54 -2.41
CA VAL A 168 0.21 16.09 -1.58
C VAL A 168 -1.15 15.57 -2.05
N ALA A 169 -1.38 15.52 -3.36
CA ALA A 169 -2.62 15.02 -3.92
C ALA A 169 -2.82 13.52 -3.65
N ASP A 170 -1.78 12.70 -3.83
CA ASP A 170 -1.79 11.27 -3.54
C ASP A 170 -2.06 11.01 -2.05
N VAL A 171 -1.31 11.67 -1.16
CA VAL A 171 -1.52 11.55 0.29
C VAL A 171 -2.95 11.92 0.67
N THR A 172 -3.44 13.04 0.13
CA THR A 172 -4.80 13.50 0.42
C THR A 172 -5.86 12.49 -0.07
N ALA A 173 -5.74 12.01 -1.32
CA ALA A 173 -6.68 11.06 -1.90
C ALA A 173 -6.71 9.73 -1.14
N GLU A 174 -5.55 9.17 -0.83
CA GLU A 174 -5.44 7.88 -0.16
C GLU A 174 -5.88 7.94 1.30
N VAL A 175 -5.59 9.03 2.01
CA VAL A 175 -6.11 9.24 3.37
C VAL A 175 -7.63 9.26 3.38
N TYR A 176 -8.26 9.94 2.43
CA TYR A 176 -9.72 9.91 2.32
C TYR A 176 -10.24 8.50 1.97
N ASN A 177 -9.54 7.77 1.11
CA ASN A 177 -9.88 6.39 0.79
C ASN A 177 -9.79 5.48 2.03
N VAL A 178 -8.72 5.60 2.80
CA VAL A 178 -8.52 4.82 4.04
C VAL A 178 -9.56 5.17 5.11
N ILE A 179 -9.87 6.45 5.30
CA ILE A 179 -10.96 6.92 6.19
C ILE A 179 -12.30 6.35 5.74
N PHE A 180 -12.56 6.38 4.44
CA PHE A 180 -13.82 5.89 3.89
C PHE A 180 -13.98 4.38 4.08
N ASP A 181 -12.93 3.60 3.84
CA ASP A 181 -12.94 2.15 4.06
C ASP A 181 -13.12 1.79 5.55
N PHE A 182 -12.53 2.57 6.44
CA PHE A 182 -12.76 2.43 7.88
C PHE A 182 -14.23 2.69 8.26
N LEU A 183 -14.82 3.76 7.71
CA LEU A 183 -16.24 4.07 7.94
C LEU A 183 -17.18 3.00 7.38
N LYS A 184 -16.75 2.28 6.32
CA LYS A 184 -17.48 1.16 5.73
C LYS A 184 -17.55 -0.06 6.64
N THR A 185 -16.47 -0.32 7.39
CA THR A 185 -16.34 -1.49 8.28
C THR A 185 -16.84 -1.24 9.69
N THR A 186 -17.00 0.01 10.10
CA THR A 186 -17.44 0.40 11.45
C THR A 186 -18.81 1.10 11.43
N TYR A 187 -19.80 0.49 12.05
CA TYR A 187 -21.14 1.08 12.26
C TYR A 187 -21.15 2.18 13.35
N LEU A 188 -20.22 3.13 13.31
CA LEU A 188 -20.17 4.20 14.30
C LEU A 188 -20.93 5.42 13.82
N GLY A 189 -21.97 5.78 14.58
CA GLY A 189 -22.71 7.01 14.41
C GLY A 189 -21.77 8.22 14.59
N TYR A 190 -21.59 8.98 13.51
CA TYR A 190 -20.78 10.20 13.51
C TYR A 190 -21.59 11.35 14.09
N ARG A 191 -21.20 11.88 15.25
CA ARG A 191 -21.68 13.19 15.73
C ARG A 191 -20.81 14.29 15.14
N GLN A 192 -21.44 15.22 14.48
CA GLN A 192 -20.82 16.40 13.88
C GLN A 192 -20.30 17.32 15.00
N GLY A 193 -19.01 17.22 15.33
CA GLY A 193 -18.32 18.23 16.13
C GLY A 193 -17.99 19.44 15.26
N ASN A 194 -18.06 20.65 15.82
CA ASN A 194 -17.65 21.91 15.19
C ASN A 194 -16.16 21.81 14.79
N SER A 195 -15.90 21.33 13.59
CA SER A 195 -14.56 21.30 13.03
C SER A 195 -14.23 22.67 12.44
N VAL A 196 -12.99 23.10 12.63
CA VAL A 196 -12.40 24.28 12.00
C VAL A 196 -12.69 24.22 10.50
N SER A 197 -13.47 25.17 10.00
CA SER A 197 -13.84 25.22 8.58
C SER A 197 -12.59 25.48 7.74
N SER A 198 -12.44 24.73 6.64
CA SER A 198 -11.42 25.02 5.62
C SER A 198 -11.43 26.48 5.22
N SER A 199 -10.28 27.06 4.92
CA SER A 199 -10.23 28.43 4.41
C SER A 199 -11.05 28.51 3.10
N PRO A 200 -11.70 29.65 2.80
CA PRO A 200 -12.48 29.78 1.56
C PRO A 200 -11.65 29.50 0.30
N VAL A 201 -10.37 29.80 0.32
CA VAL A 201 -9.44 29.55 -0.81
C VAL A 201 -9.15 28.06 -0.99
N GLU A 202 -8.93 27.36 0.11
CA GLU A 202 -8.72 25.89 0.09
C GLU A 202 -9.98 25.16 -0.37
N PHE A 203 -11.15 25.56 0.12
CA PHE A 203 -12.43 25.05 -0.34
C PHE A 203 -12.57 25.20 -1.86
N PHE A 204 -12.26 26.39 -2.40
CA PHE A 204 -12.38 26.68 -3.83
C PHE A 204 -11.38 25.83 -4.66
N ALA A 205 -10.15 25.68 -4.20
CA ALA A 205 -9.15 24.83 -4.87
C ALA A 205 -9.59 23.37 -4.94
N VAL A 206 -10.15 22.82 -3.86
CA VAL A 206 -10.65 21.45 -3.81
C VAL A 206 -11.87 21.28 -4.71
N ILE A 207 -12.88 22.14 -4.57
CA ILE A 207 -14.12 22.01 -5.35
C ILE A 207 -13.85 22.12 -6.84
N ARG A 208 -12.97 23.03 -7.26
CA ARG A 208 -12.58 23.21 -8.66
C ARG A 208 -12.04 21.90 -9.25
N LYS A 209 -11.23 21.16 -8.49
CA LYS A 209 -10.65 19.89 -8.93
C LYS A 209 -11.69 18.76 -9.03
N ILE A 210 -12.60 18.67 -8.07
CA ILE A 210 -13.54 17.53 -7.95
C ILE A 210 -14.91 17.82 -8.54
N PHE A 211 -15.19 19.03 -9.00
CA PHE A 211 -16.56 19.50 -9.31
C PHE A 211 -17.27 18.63 -10.34
N GLY A 212 -16.59 18.22 -11.39
CA GLY A 212 -17.17 17.34 -12.41
C GLY A 212 -17.66 16.01 -11.85
N ASP A 213 -16.86 15.39 -10.99
CA ASP A 213 -17.21 14.11 -10.38
C ASP A 213 -18.24 14.26 -9.26
N PHE A 214 -18.20 15.38 -8.53
CA PHE A 214 -19.23 15.77 -7.57
C PHE A 214 -20.62 15.86 -8.25
N LEU A 215 -20.69 16.53 -9.41
CA LEU A 215 -21.94 16.61 -10.17
C LEU A 215 -22.41 15.26 -10.72
N LYS A 216 -21.48 14.42 -11.21
CA LYS A 216 -21.82 13.06 -11.64
C LYS A 216 -22.41 12.24 -10.50
N ALA A 217 -21.86 12.35 -9.29
CA ALA A 217 -22.39 11.65 -8.12
C ALA A 217 -23.83 12.10 -7.80
N VAL A 218 -24.12 13.40 -7.89
CA VAL A 218 -25.48 13.93 -7.72
C VAL A 218 -26.41 13.42 -8.83
N ASP A 219 -25.96 13.39 -10.08
CA ASP A 219 -26.75 12.89 -11.22
C ASP A 219 -27.06 11.39 -11.08
N MET A 220 -26.13 10.60 -10.54
CA MET A 220 -26.40 9.18 -10.23
C MET A 220 -27.45 9.00 -9.15
N ILE A 221 -27.46 9.86 -8.11
CA ILE A 221 -28.52 9.86 -7.09
C ILE A 221 -29.88 10.23 -7.70
N LEU A 222 -29.91 11.22 -8.59
CA LEU A 222 -31.13 11.63 -9.28
C LEU A 222 -31.68 10.53 -10.20
N ALA A 223 -30.77 9.73 -10.81
CA ALA A 223 -31.16 8.61 -11.67
C ALA A 223 -31.71 7.39 -10.88
N CYS A 224 -31.10 7.11 -9.71
CA CYS A 224 -31.45 5.95 -8.87
C CYS A 224 -31.59 6.37 -7.39
N PRO A 225 -32.63 7.12 -7.02
CA PRO A 225 -32.76 7.62 -5.66
C PRO A 225 -33.15 6.52 -4.67
N HIS A 226 -32.55 6.55 -3.51
CA HIS A 226 -32.91 5.66 -2.40
C HIS A 226 -34.33 5.94 -1.92
N HIS A 227 -35.09 4.89 -1.65
CA HIS A 227 -36.46 4.98 -1.19
C HIS A 227 -36.75 3.96 -0.08
N LEU A 228 -37.74 4.27 0.73
CA LEU A 228 -38.26 3.41 1.78
C LEU A 228 -39.74 3.19 1.61
N LEU A 229 -40.23 2.09 2.15
CA LEU A 229 -41.67 1.83 2.24
C LEU A 229 -42.18 2.35 3.58
N GLU A 230 -42.86 3.50 3.53
CA GLU A 230 -43.54 4.08 4.70
C GLU A 230 -44.92 3.45 4.88
N THR A 231 -45.26 3.17 6.12
CA THR A 231 -46.54 2.66 6.48
C THR A 231 -47.45 3.83 6.91
N ARG A 232 -48.37 4.21 6.03
CA ARG A 232 -49.40 5.24 6.37
C ARG A 232 -50.69 4.57 6.80
N ARG A 233 -51.33 5.18 7.78
CA ARG A 233 -52.64 4.81 8.24
C ARG A 233 -53.62 5.86 7.73
N GLU A 234 -54.55 5.44 6.91
CA GLU A 234 -55.56 6.32 6.30
C GLU A 234 -56.94 5.69 6.50
N VAL A 235 -57.96 6.54 6.74
CA VAL A 235 -59.35 6.09 6.77
C VAL A 235 -59.84 5.88 5.35
N LEU A 236 -60.01 4.62 4.99
CA LEU A 236 -60.34 4.20 3.64
C LEU A 236 -61.68 3.42 3.66
N PRO A 237 -62.43 3.42 2.55
CA PRO A 237 -63.55 2.53 2.37
C PRO A 237 -63.07 1.08 2.48
N GLU A 238 -63.87 0.18 3.07
CA GLU A 238 -63.52 -1.22 3.34
C GLU A 238 -62.91 -1.93 2.11
N HIS A 239 -63.52 -1.76 0.92
CA HIS A 239 -63.07 -2.41 -0.32
C HIS A 239 -61.69 -1.98 -0.82
N LYS A 240 -61.08 -0.88 -0.28
CA LYS A 240 -59.76 -0.38 -0.58
C LYS A 240 -58.70 -0.81 0.43
N VAL A 241 -59.11 -1.41 1.55
CA VAL A 241 -58.21 -1.81 2.62
C VAL A 241 -57.70 -3.20 2.41
N LYS A 242 -56.40 -3.33 2.10
CA LYS A 242 -55.75 -4.65 1.94
C LYS A 242 -55.25 -5.23 3.27
N ARG A 243 -55.00 -4.39 4.24
CA ARG A 243 -54.47 -4.80 5.57
C ARG A 243 -54.91 -3.84 6.64
N MET A 244 -55.34 -4.35 7.77
CA MET A 244 -55.66 -3.64 8.99
C MET A 244 -54.73 -4.12 10.12
N ASP A 245 -54.31 -3.20 10.98
CA ASP A 245 -53.54 -3.51 12.19
C ASP A 245 -54.40 -3.29 13.47
N ALA A 246 -53.80 -3.55 14.63
CA ALA A 246 -54.47 -3.36 15.93
C ALA A 246 -54.98 -1.91 16.14
N SER A 247 -54.39 -0.93 15.45
CA SER A 247 -54.84 0.46 15.49
C SER A 247 -56.09 0.66 14.68
N GLY A 248 -56.28 -0.06 13.56
CA GLY A 248 -57.48 -0.08 12.77
C GLY A 248 -58.65 -0.68 13.54
N CYS A 249 -58.44 -1.77 14.30
CA CYS A 249 -59.46 -2.35 15.18
C CYS A 249 -59.89 -1.38 16.26
N ARG A 250 -58.96 -0.75 16.98
CA ARG A 250 -59.25 0.24 18.00
C ARG A 250 -59.92 1.50 17.43
N TRP A 251 -59.65 1.85 16.18
CA TRP A 251 -60.32 2.95 15.52
C TRP A 251 -61.83 2.63 15.27
N LEU A 252 -62.14 1.42 14.79
CA LEU A 252 -63.52 0.96 14.61
C LEU A 252 -64.29 0.93 15.94
N GLU A 253 -63.66 0.49 17.01
CA GLU A 253 -64.27 0.52 18.36
C GLU A 253 -64.64 1.94 18.80
N LYS A 254 -63.90 2.96 18.39
CA LYS A 254 -64.13 4.37 18.71
C LYS A 254 -65.09 5.07 17.74
N HIS A 255 -65.36 4.47 16.56
CA HIS A 255 -66.20 5.05 15.52
C HIS A 255 -67.32 4.06 15.12
N PRO A 256 -68.26 3.74 16.01
CA PRO A 256 -69.34 2.79 15.75
C PRO A 256 -70.26 3.18 14.61
N ASP A 257 -70.30 4.45 14.23
CA ASP A 257 -71.12 5.03 13.11
C ASP A 257 -70.70 4.45 11.76
N HIS A 258 -69.48 3.94 11.65
CA HIS A 258 -68.95 3.26 10.43
C HIS A 258 -69.19 1.76 10.44
N VAL A 259 -69.84 1.22 11.49
CA VAL A 259 -70.15 -0.21 11.62
C VAL A 259 -71.65 -0.42 11.61
N THR A 260 -72.22 -0.98 10.56
CA THR A 260 -73.62 -1.27 10.47
C THR A 260 -73.88 -2.78 10.61
N LYS A 261 -74.80 -3.16 11.49
CA LYS A 261 -75.16 -4.54 11.70
C LYS A 261 -76.44 -4.85 10.92
N SER A 262 -76.34 -5.68 9.90
CA SER A 262 -77.44 -6.12 9.13
C SER A 262 -77.65 -7.65 9.27
N GLY A 263 -78.53 -8.05 10.15
CA GLY A 263 -78.76 -9.45 10.55
C GLY A 263 -77.54 -10.03 11.25
N SER A 264 -77.02 -11.12 10.76
CA SER A 264 -75.78 -11.78 11.26
C SER A 264 -74.49 -11.25 10.65
N ARG A 265 -74.57 -10.29 9.70
CA ARG A 265 -73.38 -9.72 9.05
C ARG A 265 -73.11 -8.35 9.58
N ILE A 266 -71.80 -8.11 9.85
CA ILE A 266 -71.27 -6.79 10.19
C ILE A 266 -70.73 -6.19 8.89
N MET A 267 -71.24 -5.03 8.53
CA MET A 267 -70.74 -4.27 7.36
C MET A 267 -70.01 -3.04 7.91
N VAL A 268 -68.85 -2.81 7.37
CA VAL A 268 -68.00 -1.66 7.72
C VAL A 268 -67.93 -0.75 6.49
N ASP A 269 -68.27 0.52 6.65
CA ASP A 269 -68.22 1.50 5.57
C ASP A 269 -66.81 2.03 5.36
N ARG A 270 -66.15 2.43 6.46
CA ARG A 270 -64.76 2.91 6.45
C ARG A 270 -63.99 2.32 7.58
N VAL A 271 -62.65 2.16 7.36
CA VAL A 271 -61.74 1.64 8.36
C VAL A 271 -60.36 2.29 8.23
N LEU A 272 -59.67 2.44 9.37
CA LEU A 272 -58.28 2.88 9.36
C LEU A 272 -57.39 1.73 8.83
N GLY A 273 -57.14 1.80 7.51
CA GLY A 273 -56.33 0.81 6.79
C GLY A 273 -54.84 1.16 6.80
N VAL A 274 -54.04 0.14 6.66
CA VAL A 274 -52.56 0.27 6.51
C VAL A 274 -52.24 0.23 5.04
N ARG A 275 -51.65 1.34 4.54
CA ARG A 275 -51.15 1.45 3.19
C ARG A 275 -49.65 1.64 3.20
N LYS A 276 -48.94 0.81 2.43
CA LYS A 276 -47.50 1.01 2.19
C LYS A 276 -47.34 1.95 1.00
N GLN A 277 -46.64 3.04 1.22
CA GLN A 277 -46.31 4.02 0.18
C GLN A 277 -44.79 4.17 0.08
N VAL A 278 -44.29 4.28 -1.15
CA VAL A 278 -42.91 4.60 -1.39
C VAL A 278 -42.65 6.05 -1.00
N THR A 279 -41.69 6.27 -0.14
CA THR A 279 -41.21 7.62 0.19
C THR A 279 -39.76 7.77 -0.21
N TYR A 280 -39.44 8.87 -0.83
CA TYR A 280 -38.08 9.31 -1.14
C TYR A 280 -37.50 10.23 -0.06
N ASP A 281 -38.32 10.64 0.90
CA ASP A 281 -37.87 11.49 2.00
C ASP A 281 -37.16 10.65 3.07
N THR A 282 -35.96 10.17 2.70
CA THR A 282 -35.08 9.35 3.53
C THR A 282 -33.94 10.19 4.12
N LYS A 283 -33.29 9.67 5.17
CA LYS A 283 -32.15 10.34 5.80
C LYS A 283 -31.03 10.62 4.79
N GLU A 284 -30.80 9.68 3.89
CA GLU A 284 -29.76 9.74 2.86
C GLU A 284 -30.05 10.86 1.84
N ASN A 285 -31.29 10.96 1.41
CA ASN A 285 -31.70 12.00 0.45
C ASN A 285 -31.71 13.38 1.08
N ARG A 286 -32.13 13.50 2.34
CA ARG A 286 -32.03 14.74 3.13
C ARG A 286 -30.57 15.17 3.27
N MET A 287 -29.65 14.22 3.59
CA MET A 287 -28.22 14.51 3.69
C MET A 287 -27.65 14.93 2.33
N SER A 288 -28.04 14.29 1.24
CA SER A 288 -27.59 14.66 -0.11
C SER A 288 -28.05 16.08 -0.48
N LYS A 289 -29.30 16.45 -0.15
CA LYS A 289 -29.82 17.83 -0.29
C LYS A 289 -29.02 18.83 0.57
N PHE A 290 -28.72 18.46 1.82
CA PHE A 290 -27.93 19.26 2.73
C PHE A 290 -26.51 19.51 2.20
N ILE A 291 -25.85 18.47 1.68
CA ILE A 291 -24.51 18.58 1.08
C ILE A 291 -24.54 19.57 -0.09
N LEU A 292 -25.49 19.44 -0.98
CA LEU A 292 -25.62 20.31 -2.15
C LEU A 292 -25.86 21.77 -1.76
N ARG A 293 -26.76 22.00 -0.78
CA ARG A 293 -27.04 23.35 -0.24
C ARG A 293 -25.82 23.96 0.45
N THR A 294 -25.10 23.18 1.25
CA THR A 294 -23.90 23.64 1.95
C THR A 294 -22.80 24.00 0.96
N THR A 295 -22.66 23.22 -0.12
CA THR A 295 -21.71 23.52 -1.19
C THR A 295 -22.05 24.82 -1.91
N ILE A 296 -23.32 25.05 -2.24
CA ILE A 296 -23.79 26.32 -2.83
C ILE A 296 -23.47 27.49 -1.92
N LYS A 297 -23.81 27.39 -0.63
CA LYS A 297 -23.58 28.47 0.34
C LYS A 297 -22.09 28.82 0.44
N LYS A 298 -21.21 27.80 0.51
CA LYS A 298 -19.77 28.04 0.56
C LYS A 298 -19.22 28.67 -0.71
N LEU A 299 -19.72 28.29 -1.90
CA LEU A 299 -19.37 28.95 -3.17
C LEU A 299 -19.82 30.41 -3.22
N GLU A 300 -21.02 30.71 -2.71
CA GLU A 300 -21.54 32.10 -2.62
C GLU A 300 -20.72 32.94 -1.62
N ASP A 301 -20.35 32.37 -0.46
CA ASP A 301 -19.50 33.03 0.52
C ASP A 301 -18.10 33.29 -0.03
N PHE A 302 -17.52 32.31 -0.77
CA PHE A 302 -16.26 32.48 -1.45
C PHE A 302 -16.33 33.59 -2.50
N LYS A 303 -17.34 33.59 -3.36
CA LYS A 303 -17.57 34.64 -4.35
C LYS A 303 -17.64 36.01 -3.69
N ARG A 304 -18.44 36.14 -2.61
CA ARG A 304 -18.60 37.39 -1.86
C ARG A 304 -17.27 37.88 -1.29
N ASN A 305 -16.46 37.00 -0.74
CA ASN A 305 -15.15 37.36 -0.19
C ASN A 305 -14.16 37.70 -1.29
N TYR A 306 -14.16 36.95 -2.41
CA TYR A 306 -13.33 37.23 -3.56
C TYR A 306 -13.63 38.60 -4.18
N LEU A 307 -14.92 38.97 -4.28
CA LEU A 307 -15.34 40.29 -4.78
C LEU A 307 -14.97 41.47 -3.87
N LYS A 308 -14.68 41.23 -2.57
CA LYS A 308 -14.19 42.25 -1.64
C LYS A 308 -12.70 42.54 -1.80
N LEU A 309 -11.92 41.71 -2.47
CA LEU A 309 -10.50 41.94 -2.73
C LEU A 309 -10.36 43.13 -3.68
N GLN A 310 -9.64 44.19 -3.23
CA GLN A 310 -9.56 45.46 -3.95
C GLN A 310 -8.67 45.42 -5.21
N ARG A 311 -7.73 44.49 -5.31
CA ARG A 311 -6.80 44.35 -6.44
C ARG A 311 -6.81 42.90 -6.96
N ALA A 312 -6.88 42.70 -8.28
CA ALA A 312 -6.86 41.44 -9.01
C ALA A 312 -8.17 40.60 -8.96
N LYS A 313 -9.29 41.21 -9.42
CA LYS A 313 -10.49 40.47 -9.75
C LYS A 313 -10.31 39.86 -11.15
N ASP A 314 -10.11 38.56 -11.25
CA ASP A 314 -10.17 37.87 -12.52
C ASP A 314 -11.64 37.58 -12.86
N PRO A 315 -12.21 38.15 -13.92
CA PRO A 315 -13.58 37.90 -14.33
C PRO A 315 -13.84 36.41 -14.62
N ALA A 316 -12.84 35.70 -15.13
CA ALA A 316 -12.93 34.27 -15.46
C ALA A 316 -13.19 33.42 -14.20
N VAL A 317 -12.58 33.76 -13.08
CA VAL A 317 -12.81 33.04 -11.81
C VAL A 317 -14.25 33.28 -11.29
N VAL A 318 -14.77 34.49 -11.46
CA VAL A 318 -16.15 34.80 -11.05
C VAL A 318 -17.15 34.06 -11.93
N GLU A 319 -16.93 34.02 -13.23
CA GLU A 319 -17.77 33.29 -14.19
C GLU A 319 -17.73 31.77 -13.90
N GLU A 320 -16.55 31.22 -13.59
CA GLU A 320 -16.40 29.82 -13.19
C GLU A 320 -17.22 29.49 -11.93
N ILE A 321 -17.15 30.34 -10.90
CA ILE A 321 -17.93 30.16 -9.66
C ILE A 321 -19.42 30.25 -9.96
N ASP A 322 -19.84 31.20 -10.78
CA ASP A 322 -21.26 31.34 -11.16
C ASP A 322 -21.76 30.12 -11.93
N GLY A 323 -20.93 29.57 -12.82
CA GLY A 323 -21.20 28.31 -13.49
C GLY A 323 -21.39 27.15 -12.53
N MET A 324 -20.52 27.03 -11.51
CA MET A 324 -20.64 26.02 -10.47
C MET A 324 -21.90 26.17 -9.63
N ILE A 325 -22.23 27.38 -9.19
CA ILE A 325 -23.45 27.68 -8.43
C ILE A 325 -24.69 27.35 -9.26
N CYS A 326 -24.73 27.77 -10.52
CA CYS A 326 -25.83 27.50 -11.43
C CYS A 326 -26.05 25.99 -11.66
N ALA A 327 -24.98 25.23 -11.85
CA ALA A 327 -25.03 23.79 -12.03
C ALA A 327 -25.56 23.05 -10.80
N CYS A 328 -25.14 23.47 -9.60
CA CYS A 328 -25.66 22.93 -8.34
C CYS A 328 -27.13 23.30 -8.10
N ARG A 329 -27.50 24.56 -8.35
CA ARG A 329 -28.90 25.05 -8.20
C ARG A 329 -29.85 24.33 -9.15
N ARG A 330 -29.45 24.08 -10.41
CA ARG A 330 -30.26 23.34 -11.39
C ARG A 330 -30.61 21.94 -10.87
N ARG A 331 -29.69 21.24 -10.21
CA ARG A 331 -29.95 19.92 -9.60
C ARG A 331 -30.82 20.03 -8.35
N MET A 332 -30.58 21.04 -7.52
CA MET A 332 -31.38 21.29 -6.31
C MET A 332 -32.84 21.55 -6.64
N HIS A 333 -33.16 22.22 -7.74
CA HIS A 333 -34.53 22.55 -8.18
C HIS A 333 -35.20 21.41 -8.96
N THR A 334 -34.63 20.17 -8.98
CA THR A 334 -35.35 19.02 -9.53
C THR A 334 -36.54 18.64 -8.66
N ALA A 335 -37.61 18.10 -9.26
CA ALA A 335 -38.82 17.65 -8.54
C ALA A 335 -38.48 16.69 -7.39
N PHE A 336 -37.38 15.90 -7.55
CA PHE A 336 -36.89 14.99 -6.52
C PHE A 336 -36.45 15.73 -5.26
N PHE A 337 -35.50 16.66 -5.36
CA PHE A 337 -34.98 17.40 -4.20
C PHE A 337 -36.00 18.41 -3.64
N MET A 338 -36.93 18.91 -4.46
CA MET A 338 -38.01 19.75 -4.00
C MET A 338 -39.01 19.01 -3.08
N GLY A 339 -39.21 17.71 -3.32
CA GLY A 339 -40.08 16.86 -2.51
C GLY A 339 -39.44 16.33 -1.22
N ILE A 340 -38.16 16.64 -0.93
CA ILE A 340 -37.46 16.19 0.27
C ILE A 340 -37.48 17.27 1.35
N GLU A 341 -37.87 16.90 2.59
CA GLU A 341 -37.93 17.84 3.73
C GLU A 341 -36.54 18.39 4.12
N GLU A 342 -36.49 19.61 4.62
CA GLU A 342 -35.29 20.29 5.11
C GLU A 342 -35.09 20.09 6.62
N LYS A 343 -35.17 18.88 7.13
CA LYS A 343 -34.77 18.60 8.50
C LYS A 343 -33.29 18.33 8.58
N GLU A 344 -32.62 18.81 9.65
CA GLU A 344 -31.25 18.45 9.94
C GLU A 344 -31.12 16.91 9.92
N ALA A 345 -30.31 16.42 9.00
CA ALA A 345 -30.05 14.99 8.92
C ALA A 345 -29.16 14.59 10.10
N ASP A 346 -29.74 13.83 11.00
CA ASP A 346 -28.95 13.13 12.02
C ASP A 346 -27.95 12.23 11.29
N ALA A 347 -26.68 12.62 11.30
CA ALA A 347 -25.64 12.12 10.38
C ALA A 347 -25.08 10.76 10.82
N GLY A 348 -25.97 9.81 11.10
CA GLY A 348 -25.59 8.42 11.22
C GLY A 348 -25.19 7.86 9.84
N MET A 349 -24.02 7.29 9.71
CA MET A 349 -23.57 6.66 8.47
C MET A 349 -24.44 5.46 8.16
N SER A 350 -25.24 5.54 7.10
CA SER A 350 -26.07 4.43 6.65
C SER A 350 -25.32 3.54 5.67
N LEU A 351 -25.80 2.33 5.49
CA LEU A 351 -25.28 1.37 4.51
C LEU A 351 -25.33 1.93 3.07
N VAL A 352 -26.28 2.81 2.79
CA VAL A 352 -26.46 3.47 1.49
C VAL A 352 -25.28 4.40 1.21
N PHE A 353 -24.84 5.22 2.17
CA PHE A 353 -23.66 6.07 2.01
C PHE A 353 -22.34 5.27 1.89
N SER A 354 -22.30 4.06 2.37
CA SER A 354 -21.11 3.22 2.26
C SER A 354 -21.03 2.41 0.97
N MET A 355 -22.19 2.03 0.38
CA MET A 355 -22.21 1.05 -0.71
C MET A 355 -22.91 1.54 -1.98
N ALA A 356 -23.93 2.43 -1.87
CA ALA A 356 -24.71 2.82 -3.03
C ALA A 356 -23.92 3.82 -3.91
N SER A 357 -23.90 3.54 -5.22
CA SER A 357 -23.28 4.41 -6.21
C SER A 357 -23.93 5.80 -6.19
N GLY A 358 -23.14 6.85 -6.35
CA GLY A 358 -23.55 8.22 -6.21
C GLY A 358 -23.59 8.71 -4.75
N TYR A 359 -24.24 8.02 -3.83
CA TYR A 359 -24.27 8.40 -2.41
C TYR A 359 -22.90 8.30 -1.75
N ARG A 360 -22.19 7.21 -2.00
CA ARG A 360 -20.83 6.99 -1.54
C ARG A 360 -19.90 8.09 -2.01
N ASP A 361 -19.96 8.38 -3.30
CA ASP A 361 -19.05 9.33 -3.93
C ASP A 361 -19.39 10.77 -3.51
N LEU A 362 -20.68 11.14 -3.44
CA LEU A 362 -21.12 12.43 -2.95
C LEU A 362 -20.67 12.67 -1.49
N TYR A 363 -20.80 11.65 -0.63
CA TYR A 363 -20.38 11.76 0.76
C TYR A 363 -18.87 11.89 0.89
N LYS A 364 -18.10 11.16 0.07
CA LYS A 364 -16.65 11.29 -0.05
C LYS A 364 -16.27 12.74 -0.39
N TYR A 365 -16.85 13.31 -1.45
CA TYR A 365 -16.58 14.68 -1.86
C TYR A 365 -17.00 15.70 -0.79
N TYR A 366 -18.09 15.47 -0.10
CA TYR A 366 -18.52 16.33 1.01
C TYR A 366 -17.49 16.35 2.14
N LEU A 367 -16.95 15.19 2.53
CA LEU A 367 -15.87 15.13 3.53
C LEU A 367 -14.62 15.87 3.06
N MET A 368 -14.26 15.76 1.79
CA MET A 368 -13.14 16.52 1.20
C MET A 368 -13.41 18.04 1.28
N LEU A 369 -14.63 18.49 1.03
CA LEU A 369 -15.02 19.90 1.08
C LEU A 369 -15.16 20.44 2.51
N LEU A 370 -15.55 19.62 3.47
CA LEU A 370 -15.63 20.02 4.89
C LEU A 370 -14.27 20.31 5.49
N ARG A 371 -13.29 19.47 5.13
CA ARG A 371 -11.96 19.51 5.72
C ARG A 371 -10.97 20.33 4.92
N GLY A 372 -11.33 20.72 3.69
CA GLY A 372 -10.42 21.44 2.79
C GLY A 372 -9.17 20.62 2.47
N LEU A 373 -8.13 21.31 2.04
CA LEU A 373 -6.76 20.77 1.99
C LEU A 373 -6.12 20.68 3.38
N SER A 374 -6.88 20.83 4.46
CA SER A 374 -6.39 20.71 5.83
C SER A 374 -6.06 19.24 6.23
N ALA A 375 -6.09 18.32 5.28
CA ALA A 375 -5.17 17.17 5.34
C ALA A 375 -3.72 17.62 5.65
N THR A 376 -3.45 18.88 5.42
CA THR A 376 -2.15 19.52 5.55
C THR A 376 -1.79 20.04 6.95
N GLY A 377 -2.65 20.15 7.88
CA GLY A 377 -2.29 20.68 9.20
C GLY A 377 -2.77 19.82 10.36
N ASP A 378 -4.06 19.53 10.41
CA ASP A 378 -4.66 19.00 11.63
C ASP A 378 -4.92 17.49 11.61
N VAL A 379 -5.16 16.88 10.44
CA VAL A 379 -5.43 15.43 10.35
C VAL A 379 -4.19 14.61 10.67
N PHE A 380 -3.03 15.12 10.28
CA PHE A 380 -1.74 14.44 10.49
C PHE A 380 -0.94 15.00 11.67
N HIS A 381 -1.32 16.13 12.28
CA HIS A 381 -0.44 16.90 13.19
C HIS A 381 0.94 17.21 12.58
N ILE A 382 1.01 17.36 11.25
CA ILE A 382 2.24 17.56 10.50
C ILE A 382 2.19 18.90 9.80
N SER A 383 3.28 19.62 9.90
CA SER A 383 3.51 20.74 9.01
C SER A 383 3.76 20.20 7.60
N VAL A 384 2.91 20.55 6.63
CA VAL A 384 3.13 20.24 5.19
C VAL A 384 4.45 20.82 4.70
N LYS A 385 5.01 21.75 5.46
CA LYS A 385 6.32 22.35 5.21
C LYS A 385 7.47 21.38 5.44
N ASP A 386 7.30 20.29 6.23
CA ASP A 386 8.34 19.26 6.40
C ASP A 386 8.21 18.18 5.33
N LEU A 387 8.89 18.40 4.21
CA LEU A 387 8.84 17.53 3.05
C LEU A 387 9.45 16.15 3.29
N ALA A 388 10.39 16.03 4.21
CA ALA A 388 10.97 14.72 4.54
C ALA A 388 9.94 13.82 5.24
N VAL A 389 9.21 14.39 6.20
CA VAL A 389 8.12 13.67 6.89
C VAL A 389 6.97 13.38 5.93
N LEU A 390 6.60 14.35 5.09
CA LEU A 390 5.57 14.14 4.08
C LEU A 390 5.93 13.02 3.10
N TYR A 391 7.19 12.93 2.70
CA TYR A 391 7.70 11.89 1.83
C TYR A 391 7.66 10.50 2.50
N GLU A 392 8.06 10.40 3.79
CA GLU A 392 7.93 9.16 4.58
C GLU A 392 6.46 8.66 4.59
N TYR A 393 5.49 9.56 4.83
CA TYR A 393 4.07 9.22 4.81
C TYR A 393 3.58 8.80 3.43
N TRP A 394 3.97 9.55 2.40
CA TRP A 394 3.60 9.22 1.04
C TRP A 394 4.12 7.85 0.64
N CYS A 395 5.35 7.51 0.99
CA CYS A 395 5.92 6.19 0.71
C CYS A 395 5.05 5.08 1.33
N PHE A 396 4.68 5.20 2.61
CA PHE A 396 3.83 4.21 3.26
C PHE A 396 2.44 4.10 2.62
N ILE A 397 1.80 5.24 2.39
CA ILE A 397 0.46 5.29 1.79
C ILE A 397 0.48 4.71 0.38
N LYS A 398 1.51 5.02 -0.41
CA LYS A 398 1.64 4.52 -1.78
C LYS A 398 1.89 3.02 -1.82
N LEU A 399 2.77 2.50 -0.95
CA LEU A 399 2.97 1.06 -0.77
C LEU A 399 1.66 0.35 -0.38
N ASN A 400 0.90 0.94 0.54
CA ASN A 400 -0.40 0.44 0.96
C ASN A 400 -1.42 0.43 -0.21
N SER A 401 -1.48 1.50 -1.00
CA SER A 401 -2.35 1.60 -2.17
C SER A 401 -2.05 0.51 -3.20
N MET A 402 -0.76 0.26 -3.51
CA MET A 402 -0.34 -0.78 -4.45
C MET A 402 -0.77 -2.19 -4.02
N MET A 403 -0.84 -2.44 -2.70
CA MET A 403 -1.30 -3.74 -2.18
C MET A 403 -2.81 -3.86 -2.18
N LYS A 404 -3.52 -2.77 -1.85
CA LYS A 404 -4.97 -2.73 -1.75
C LYS A 404 -5.68 -3.10 -3.06
N ASP A 405 -5.10 -2.73 -4.19
CA ASP A 405 -5.67 -3.01 -5.51
C ASP A 405 -5.61 -4.50 -5.90
N ARG A 406 -4.75 -5.27 -5.25
CA ARG A 406 -4.45 -6.67 -5.63
C ARG A 406 -4.81 -7.70 -4.57
N TYR A 407 -4.79 -7.32 -3.29
CA TYR A 407 -4.97 -8.24 -2.18
C TYR A 407 -6.16 -7.85 -1.32
N LYS A 408 -6.80 -8.85 -0.72
CA LYS A 408 -7.93 -8.64 0.17
C LYS A 408 -7.48 -8.11 1.53
N MET A 409 -7.89 -6.91 1.90
CA MET A 409 -7.60 -6.36 3.22
C MET A 409 -8.35 -7.14 4.32
N ILE A 410 -7.62 -7.59 5.34
CA ILE A 410 -8.16 -8.28 6.53
C ILE A 410 -8.40 -7.27 7.65
N SER A 411 -7.40 -6.46 7.95
CA SER A 411 -7.45 -5.50 9.06
C SER A 411 -6.53 -4.31 8.83
N GLN A 412 -6.84 -3.18 9.49
CA GLN A 412 -6.01 -1.98 9.51
C GLN A 412 -6.13 -1.28 10.85
N ASP A 413 -5.06 -0.64 11.30
CA ASP A 413 -5.04 0.24 12.48
C ASP A 413 -4.51 1.65 12.20
N ILE A 414 -4.44 2.03 10.92
CA ILE A 414 -4.00 3.38 10.49
C ILE A 414 -4.93 4.47 11.01
N ILE A 415 -6.23 4.14 11.15
CA ILE A 415 -7.25 5.08 11.59
C ILE A 415 -7.67 4.74 13.02
N LYS A 416 -7.55 5.73 13.91
CA LYS A 416 -8.00 5.63 15.30
C LYS A 416 -9.08 6.66 15.59
N ILE A 417 -10.04 6.29 16.43
CA ILE A 417 -11.09 7.17 16.92
C ILE A 417 -10.61 7.74 18.26
N GLN A 418 -10.50 9.07 18.34
CA GLN A 418 -10.24 9.76 19.60
C GLN A 418 -11.30 10.82 19.83
N GLY A 419 -11.97 10.76 20.98
CA GLY A 419 -12.88 11.74 21.53
C GLY A 419 -13.83 12.47 20.58
N ASN A 420 -13.35 13.39 19.78
CA ASN A 420 -14.14 14.27 18.92
C ASN A 420 -13.95 14.05 17.40
N GLY A 421 -13.31 12.96 16.93
CA GLY A 421 -13.14 12.74 15.50
C GLY A 421 -12.33 11.52 15.09
N LEU A 422 -12.17 11.35 13.78
CA LEU A 422 -11.31 10.35 13.16
C LEU A 422 -9.92 10.96 12.94
N PHE A 423 -8.90 10.29 13.43
CA PHE A 423 -7.50 10.70 13.24
C PHE A 423 -6.76 9.61 12.47
N VAL A 424 -5.90 10.03 11.54
CA VAL A 424 -4.96 9.13 10.91
C VAL A 424 -3.78 8.94 11.84
N SER A 425 -3.56 7.72 12.29
CA SER A 425 -2.55 7.38 13.30
C SER A 425 -1.16 7.18 12.68
N LEU A 426 -0.79 7.97 11.69
CA LEU A 426 0.58 7.99 11.14
C LEU A 426 1.44 8.99 11.92
N VAL A 427 1.55 8.82 13.23
CA VAL A 427 2.40 9.67 14.07
C VAL A 427 3.76 9.02 14.22
N LYS A 428 4.83 9.79 13.96
CA LYS A 428 6.20 9.32 14.14
C LYS A 428 6.40 8.73 15.55
N GLY A 429 6.79 7.44 15.60
CA GLY A 429 6.96 6.70 16.87
C GLY A 429 5.73 5.91 17.35
N GLN A 430 4.60 5.99 16.66
CA GLN A 430 3.47 5.06 16.87
C GLN A 430 3.39 4.11 15.68
N GLY A 431 3.48 2.80 15.95
CA GLY A 431 3.34 1.78 14.91
C GLY A 431 1.92 1.72 14.37
N SER A 432 1.80 1.64 13.05
CA SER A 432 0.54 1.37 12.34
C SER A 432 0.71 0.17 11.45
N GLU A 433 -0.33 -0.64 11.29
CA GLU A 433 -0.26 -1.92 10.60
C GLU A 433 -1.48 -2.14 9.67
N VAL A 434 -1.23 -2.70 8.49
CA VAL A 434 -2.28 -3.16 7.58
C VAL A 434 -2.00 -4.58 7.17
N LYS A 435 -3.03 -5.44 7.25
CA LYS A 435 -2.93 -6.86 6.88
C LYS A 435 -3.77 -7.17 5.66
N TYR A 436 -3.18 -7.92 4.75
CA TYR A 436 -3.80 -8.41 3.53
C TYR A 436 -3.69 -9.93 3.45
N GLU A 437 -4.62 -10.53 2.72
CA GLU A 437 -4.61 -11.94 2.33
C GLU A 437 -4.50 -12.04 0.81
N ASN A 438 -3.53 -12.82 0.36
CA ASN A 438 -3.51 -13.26 -1.01
C ASN A 438 -4.51 -14.42 -1.17
N THR A 439 -5.62 -14.16 -1.84
CA THR A 439 -6.72 -15.14 -2.00
C THR A 439 -6.35 -16.35 -2.86
N GLU A 440 -5.27 -16.28 -3.64
CA GLU A 440 -4.84 -17.37 -4.51
C GLU A 440 -4.06 -18.46 -3.74
N ASN A 441 -3.17 -18.07 -2.84
CA ASN A 441 -2.31 -18.99 -2.10
C ASN A 441 -2.50 -18.95 -0.57
N GLY A 442 -3.29 -18.00 -0.06
CA GLY A 442 -3.57 -17.79 1.35
C GLY A 442 -2.41 -17.21 2.15
N ASP A 443 -1.41 -16.63 1.51
CA ASP A 443 -0.31 -15.93 2.18
C ASP A 443 -0.84 -14.67 2.88
N ILE A 444 -0.29 -14.38 4.05
CA ILE A 444 -0.62 -13.17 4.81
C ILE A 444 0.49 -12.14 4.61
N ILE A 445 0.09 -10.97 4.16
CA ILE A 445 0.96 -9.83 3.89
C ILE A 445 0.66 -8.77 4.94
N THR A 446 1.67 -8.31 5.66
CA THR A 446 1.53 -7.26 6.66
C THR A 446 2.45 -6.11 6.30
N LEU A 447 1.91 -4.91 6.13
CA LEU A 447 2.67 -3.68 5.96
C LEU A 447 2.60 -2.88 7.25
N SER A 448 3.74 -2.59 7.86
CA SER A 448 3.85 -1.86 9.12
C SER A 448 4.60 -0.55 8.93
N TYR A 449 4.08 0.53 9.49
CA TYR A 449 4.72 1.85 9.56
C TYR A 449 5.34 2.06 10.94
N ASN A 450 6.61 2.47 10.98
CA ASN A 450 7.37 2.71 12.22
C ASN A 450 7.20 1.60 13.29
N PRO A 451 7.31 0.31 12.93
CA PRO A 451 7.11 -0.76 13.88
C PRO A 451 8.13 -0.67 15.02
N LYS A 452 7.68 -0.90 16.24
CA LYS A 452 8.59 -1.11 17.36
C LYS A 452 9.22 -2.48 17.19
N THR A 453 10.48 -2.55 16.79
CA THR A 453 11.20 -3.82 16.77
C THR A 453 11.48 -4.25 18.22
N ALA A 454 10.58 -5.05 18.76
CA ALA A 454 10.81 -5.76 20.01
C ALA A 454 11.79 -6.90 19.70
N GLY A 455 13.01 -6.82 20.19
CA GLY A 455 13.93 -7.96 20.13
C GLY A 455 15.32 -7.68 19.58
N SER A 456 15.67 -6.42 19.27
CA SER A 456 17.10 -6.16 19.04
C SER A 456 17.86 -6.27 20.37
N PRO A 457 18.77 -7.25 20.51
CA PRO A 457 19.54 -7.43 21.74
C PRO A 457 20.58 -6.33 21.98
N THR A 458 20.78 -5.44 21.01
CA THR A 458 21.74 -4.35 21.06
C THR A 458 21.03 -2.99 21.13
N VAL A 459 20.83 -2.34 20.00
CA VAL A 459 20.19 -1.02 19.89
C VAL A 459 18.86 -1.16 19.14
N ALA A 460 17.78 -0.63 19.73
CA ALA A 460 16.47 -0.65 19.08
C ALA A 460 16.53 0.06 17.72
N GLN A 461 16.10 -0.62 16.69
CA GLN A 461 16.00 -0.10 15.33
C GLN A 461 14.58 0.36 15.05
N ARG A 462 14.42 1.37 14.19
CA ARG A 462 13.12 1.91 13.80
C ARG A 462 13.10 2.18 12.29
N PRO A 463 12.89 1.14 11.48
CA PRO A 463 12.69 1.33 10.04
C PRO A 463 11.35 2.01 9.79
N ASP A 464 11.27 2.83 8.72
CA ASP A 464 10.06 3.57 8.38
C ASP A 464 8.93 2.61 7.95
N ASN A 465 9.21 1.67 7.05
CA ASN A 465 8.24 0.70 6.56
C ASN A 465 8.81 -0.71 6.60
N VAL A 466 8.01 -1.66 7.09
CA VAL A 466 8.35 -3.08 7.09
C VAL A 466 7.24 -3.88 6.43
N LEU A 467 7.60 -4.64 5.42
CA LEU A 467 6.76 -5.63 4.78
C LEU A 467 7.05 -7.00 5.38
N SER A 468 6.08 -7.61 6.01
CA SER A 468 6.17 -8.95 6.59
C SER A 468 5.31 -9.92 5.80
N LEU A 469 5.90 -10.99 5.30
CA LEU A 469 5.22 -12.02 4.51
C LEU A 469 5.19 -13.34 5.29
N ARG A 470 4.02 -13.86 5.56
CA ARG A 470 3.82 -15.20 6.13
C ARG A 470 3.32 -16.12 5.04
N LYS A 471 4.21 -16.94 4.51
CA LYS A 471 3.94 -17.84 3.38
C LYS A 471 3.41 -19.19 3.87
N ARG A 472 2.31 -19.67 3.26
CA ARG A 472 1.63 -20.92 3.69
C ARG A 472 2.23 -22.19 3.11
N SER A 473 3.02 -22.13 2.06
CA SER A 473 3.67 -23.29 1.44
C SER A 473 5.16 -23.31 1.79
N GLY A 474 5.67 -24.46 2.22
CA GLY A 474 7.08 -24.67 2.45
C GLY A 474 7.36 -25.53 3.68
N PHE A 475 8.59 -25.92 3.82
CA PHE A 475 9.12 -26.87 4.80
C PHE A 475 8.91 -26.51 6.27
N LYS A 476 8.77 -25.23 6.59
CA LYS A 476 8.55 -24.75 7.94
C LYS A 476 7.33 -23.84 7.95
N GLN A 477 6.20 -24.39 8.33
CA GLN A 477 5.00 -23.64 8.61
C GLN A 477 5.31 -22.53 9.61
N ASN A 478 4.91 -21.29 9.26
CA ASN A 478 5.04 -20.08 10.09
C ASN A 478 6.35 -19.28 10.04
N ARG A 479 7.23 -19.43 9.09
CA ARG A 479 8.31 -18.44 8.92
C ARG A 479 7.76 -17.12 8.37
N GLN A 480 8.20 -16.06 9.01
CA GLN A 480 7.92 -14.69 8.60
C GLN A 480 9.15 -14.15 7.87
N TYR A 481 8.93 -13.62 6.67
CA TYR A 481 9.95 -12.99 5.84
C TYR A 481 9.73 -11.50 5.90
N GLU A 482 10.72 -10.76 6.38
CA GLU A 482 10.60 -9.32 6.60
C GLU A 482 11.52 -8.56 5.64
N TYR A 483 11.01 -7.45 5.11
CA TYR A 483 11.70 -6.57 4.19
C TYR A 483 11.50 -5.13 4.63
N VAL A 484 12.59 -4.36 4.69
CA VAL A 484 12.57 -2.94 5.04
C VAL A 484 12.48 -2.10 3.78
N PHE A 485 11.60 -1.11 3.78
CA PHE A 485 11.51 -0.01 2.82
C PHE A 485 11.63 1.31 3.57
N ASP A 486 12.84 1.84 3.65
CA ASP A 486 13.17 3.00 4.46
C ASP A 486 13.18 4.26 3.59
N ALA A 487 12.31 5.22 3.90
CA ALA A 487 12.11 6.41 3.09
C ALA A 487 13.14 7.49 3.44
N LYS A 488 13.93 7.91 2.45
CA LYS A 488 14.94 8.96 2.63
C LYS A 488 14.72 10.08 1.62
N TYR A 489 14.22 11.20 2.09
CA TYR A 489 14.09 12.41 1.27
C TYR A 489 15.45 13.05 1.04
N ARG A 490 16.39 12.28 0.51
CA ARG A 490 17.73 12.73 0.10
C ARG A 490 18.33 11.81 -0.93
N MET A 491 19.22 12.36 -1.75
CA MET A 491 20.01 11.60 -2.73
C MET A 491 21.37 12.23 -2.96
N ASN A 492 22.34 11.42 -3.38
CA ASN A 492 23.63 11.89 -3.85
C ASN A 492 23.52 12.25 -5.34
N PRO A 493 23.92 13.46 -5.74
CA PRO A 493 23.82 13.92 -7.14
C PRO A 493 24.90 13.34 -8.06
N ALA A 494 25.81 12.50 -7.56
CA ALA A 494 26.94 11.93 -8.28
C ALA A 494 27.78 13.01 -9.00
N LEU A 495 28.30 13.98 -8.26
CA LEU A 495 29.09 15.08 -8.84
C LEU A 495 30.47 14.60 -9.30
N PRO A 496 30.93 14.93 -10.52
CA PRO A 496 32.27 14.62 -10.97
C PRO A 496 33.34 15.12 -9.98
N GLY A 497 34.34 14.27 -9.71
CA GLY A 497 35.42 14.55 -8.75
C GLY A 497 35.09 14.20 -7.30
N THR A 498 33.90 13.63 -7.01
CA THR A 498 33.58 13.09 -5.70
C THR A 498 33.87 11.58 -5.64
N ASP A 499 34.09 11.05 -4.42
CA ASP A 499 34.29 9.61 -4.20
C ASP A 499 33.05 8.80 -4.64
N TYR A 500 31.84 9.38 -4.50
CA TYR A 500 30.62 8.74 -4.96
C TYR A 500 30.63 8.49 -6.47
N TYR A 501 31.02 9.53 -7.24
CA TYR A 501 31.07 9.47 -8.70
C TYR A 501 32.09 8.44 -9.21
N THR A 502 33.24 8.33 -8.53
CA THR A 502 34.33 7.44 -8.94
C THR A 502 34.16 6.01 -8.44
N ALA A 503 33.68 5.82 -7.22
CA ALA A 503 33.64 4.50 -6.57
C ALA A 503 32.25 3.83 -6.61
N ILE A 504 31.16 4.59 -6.69
CA ILE A 504 29.81 4.05 -6.62
C ILE A 504 29.11 4.09 -7.98
N SER A 505 28.80 5.30 -8.48
CA SER A 505 28.07 5.46 -9.74
C SER A 505 28.19 6.89 -10.28
N GLN A 506 28.13 7.00 -11.60
CA GLN A 506 28.00 8.30 -12.30
C GLN A 506 26.56 8.80 -12.38
N SER A 507 25.62 8.01 -11.90
CA SER A 507 24.20 8.38 -11.80
C SER A 507 23.84 8.75 -10.37
N PRO A 508 22.90 9.71 -10.17
CA PRO A 508 22.36 10.02 -8.86
C PRO A 508 21.76 8.78 -8.19
N GLY A 509 21.85 8.71 -6.86
CA GLY A 509 21.36 7.58 -6.10
C GLY A 509 21.29 7.87 -4.60
N PRO A 510 20.99 6.86 -3.76
CA PRO A 510 20.96 7.03 -2.31
C PRO A 510 22.35 7.35 -1.75
N GLU A 511 22.39 8.02 -0.61
CA GLU A 511 23.65 8.25 0.10
C GLU A 511 24.23 6.91 0.60
N VAL A 512 25.57 6.83 0.67
CA VAL A 512 26.27 5.62 1.16
C VAL A 512 25.84 5.29 2.60
N ASP A 513 25.63 6.31 3.44
CA ASP A 513 25.20 6.14 4.84
C ASP A 513 23.79 5.54 4.94
N ASP A 514 22.92 5.79 3.95
CA ASP A 514 21.59 5.18 3.91
C ASP A 514 21.70 3.68 3.61
N ILE A 515 22.56 3.31 2.69
CA ILE A 515 22.87 1.89 2.40
C ILE A 515 23.50 1.20 3.62
N ASN A 516 24.42 1.85 4.32
CA ASN A 516 25.00 1.34 5.57
C ASN A 516 23.91 1.15 6.65
N THR A 517 22.89 2.01 6.66
CA THR A 517 21.74 1.85 7.56
C THR A 517 20.93 0.59 7.21
N MET A 518 20.77 0.26 5.93
CA MET A 518 20.11 -0.98 5.50
C MET A 518 20.87 -2.23 5.98
N HIS A 519 22.20 -2.23 5.90
CA HIS A 519 23.00 -3.30 6.47
C HIS A 519 22.77 -3.43 7.98
N ARG A 520 22.71 -2.32 8.71
CA ARG A 520 22.40 -2.33 10.16
C ARG A 520 21.01 -2.90 10.46
N TYR A 521 19.98 -2.54 9.71
CA TYR A 521 18.64 -3.10 9.90
C TYR A 521 18.64 -4.61 9.70
N ARG A 522 19.25 -5.10 8.62
CA ARG A 522 19.33 -6.53 8.35
C ARG A 522 20.01 -7.31 9.47
N ASP A 523 21.06 -6.77 10.06
CA ASP A 523 21.89 -7.50 11.04
C ASP A 523 21.43 -7.29 12.49
N ALA A 524 20.77 -6.16 12.81
CA ALA A 524 20.37 -5.81 14.18
C ALA A 524 18.96 -6.30 14.54
N ILE A 525 18.10 -6.54 13.53
CA ILE A 525 16.73 -7.02 13.77
C ILE A 525 16.75 -8.54 13.72
N VAL A 526 16.58 -9.17 14.88
CA VAL A 526 16.67 -10.62 15.06
C VAL A 526 15.51 -11.13 15.89
N TYR A 527 15.18 -12.39 15.72
CA TYR A 527 14.13 -13.09 16.44
C TYR A 527 14.71 -14.26 17.23
N GLN A 528 14.17 -14.55 18.41
CA GLN A 528 14.53 -15.69 19.22
C GLN A 528 13.26 -16.42 19.65
N ASN A 529 13.20 -17.71 19.39
CA ASN A 529 12.10 -18.55 19.84
C ASN A 529 12.55 -19.37 21.06
N GLY A 530 12.18 -18.91 22.26
CA GLY A 530 12.56 -19.55 23.51
C GLY A 530 14.09 -19.61 23.70
N ALA A 531 14.64 -20.80 23.92
CA ALA A 531 16.07 -21.05 24.11
C ALA A 531 16.86 -21.26 22.80
N SER A 532 16.22 -21.10 21.64
CA SER A 532 16.88 -21.25 20.34
C SER A 532 17.89 -20.15 20.07
N PRO A 533 18.90 -20.36 19.21
CA PRO A 533 19.77 -19.29 18.75
C PRO A 533 18.98 -18.15 18.08
N TYR A 534 19.53 -16.93 18.14
CA TYR A 534 18.97 -15.80 17.39
C TYR A 534 18.96 -16.06 15.89
N GLU A 535 17.83 -15.84 15.25
CA GLU A 535 17.66 -15.93 13.80
C GLU A 535 17.45 -14.53 13.20
N ARG A 536 18.01 -14.28 12.02
CA ARG A 536 17.73 -13.05 11.27
C ARG A 536 16.34 -13.15 10.63
N THR A 537 15.51 -12.13 10.84
CA THR A 537 14.18 -12.05 10.23
C THR A 537 14.14 -11.14 9.00
N MET A 538 15.10 -10.21 8.89
CA MET A 538 15.22 -9.30 7.76
C MET A 538 15.93 -9.95 6.58
N PHE A 539 15.17 -10.25 5.54
CA PHE A 539 15.66 -10.88 4.31
C PHE A 539 16.15 -9.87 3.28
N GLY A 540 15.63 -8.64 3.30
CA GLY A 540 16.06 -7.55 2.43
C GLY A 540 15.80 -6.18 3.04
N ALA A 541 16.55 -5.17 2.58
CA ALA A 541 16.40 -3.80 3.04
C ALA A 541 16.69 -2.81 1.92
N TYR A 542 15.76 -1.90 1.67
CA TYR A 542 15.78 -1.00 0.52
C TYR A 542 15.56 0.45 0.95
N VAL A 543 16.38 1.34 0.40
CA VAL A 543 16.18 2.79 0.55
C VAL A 543 15.22 3.27 -0.54
N LEU A 544 14.13 3.92 -0.15
CA LEU A 544 13.27 4.65 -1.06
C LEU A 544 13.74 6.10 -1.12
N PHE A 545 14.00 6.62 -2.32
CA PHE A 545 14.55 7.97 -2.48
C PHE A 545 13.95 8.68 -3.70
N PRO A 546 13.91 10.04 -3.72
CA PRO A 546 13.23 10.81 -4.74
C PRO A 546 14.11 10.95 -5.99
N TYR A 547 13.92 10.06 -6.97
CA TYR A 547 14.56 10.12 -8.27
C TYR A 547 13.60 9.66 -9.37
N PHE A 548 13.61 10.32 -10.52
CA PHE A 548 12.61 10.14 -11.58
C PHE A 548 13.06 9.25 -12.75
N ASP A 549 14.38 9.23 -13.08
CA ASP A 549 14.90 8.53 -14.27
C ASP A 549 15.19 7.06 -13.92
N LEU A 550 14.18 6.20 -14.07
CA LEU A 550 14.24 4.79 -13.75
C LEU A 550 15.20 4.02 -14.66
N GLU A 551 15.23 4.35 -15.97
CA GLU A 551 16.07 3.64 -16.94
C GLU A 551 17.55 3.84 -16.66
N ARG A 552 17.94 5.07 -16.38
CA ARG A 552 19.32 5.38 -16.01
C ARG A 552 19.70 4.71 -14.69
N TYR A 553 18.76 4.62 -13.74
CA TYR A 553 19.03 4.05 -12.43
C TYR A 553 19.22 2.51 -12.47
N LYS A 554 18.62 1.79 -13.40
CA LYS A 554 18.82 0.33 -13.55
C LYS A 554 20.29 -0.08 -13.69
N THR A 555 21.15 0.82 -14.17
CA THR A 555 22.61 0.56 -14.27
C THR A 555 23.38 0.90 -13.00
N HIS A 556 22.74 1.51 -12.02
CA HIS A 556 23.37 1.98 -10.78
C HIS A 556 23.81 0.79 -9.90
N ARG A 557 24.97 0.93 -9.24
CA ARG A 557 25.52 -0.11 -8.36
C ARG A 557 24.53 -0.53 -7.26
N PHE A 558 23.85 0.42 -6.61
CA PHE A 558 22.90 0.11 -5.55
C PHE A 558 21.55 -0.44 -6.02
N TYR A 559 21.27 -0.45 -7.32
CA TYR A 559 20.19 -1.24 -7.90
C TYR A 559 20.63 -2.69 -8.13
N ARG A 560 21.81 -2.89 -8.71
CA ARG A 560 22.38 -4.23 -8.95
C ARG A 560 22.62 -4.99 -7.65
N SER A 561 23.05 -4.30 -6.59
CA SER A 561 23.27 -4.95 -5.28
C SER A 561 22.02 -5.56 -4.66
N ILE A 562 20.80 -5.17 -5.14
CA ILE A 562 19.55 -5.83 -4.73
C ILE A 562 19.54 -7.29 -5.19
N GLU A 563 19.98 -7.58 -6.41
CA GLU A 563 20.05 -8.95 -6.92
C GLU A 563 21.15 -9.77 -6.24
N GLU A 564 22.26 -9.14 -5.85
CA GLU A 564 23.42 -9.82 -5.28
C GLU A 564 23.28 -10.11 -3.78
N VAL A 565 22.80 -9.13 -3.00
CA VAL A 565 22.80 -9.20 -1.53
C VAL A 565 21.46 -8.78 -0.90
N ASN A 566 20.43 -8.54 -1.70
CA ASN A 566 19.11 -8.11 -1.29
C ASN A 566 19.10 -6.78 -0.46
N ILE A 567 20.07 -5.92 -0.75
CA ILE A 567 20.18 -4.57 -0.17
C ILE A 567 20.48 -3.58 -1.28
N GLY A 568 19.80 -2.45 -1.28
CA GLY A 568 20.02 -1.40 -2.26
C GLY A 568 19.07 -0.23 -2.15
N GLY A 569 18.92 0.52 -3.24
CA GLY A 569 18.01 1.66 -3.31
C GLY A 569 17.03 1.52 -4.47
N LEU A 570 15.85 2.08 -4.28
CA LEU A 570 14.78 2.11 -5.27
C LEU A 570 14.27 3.55 -5.40
N PRO A 571 14.32 4.15 -6.60
CA PRO A 571 13.64 5.40 -6.88
C PRO A 571 12.15 5.30 -6.60
N PHE A 572 11.60 6.31 -5.91
CA PHE A 572 10.20 6.30 -5.57
C PHE A 572 9.62 7.72 -5.55
N LEU A 573 8.86 8.06 -6.59
CA LEU A 573 8.12 9.30 -6.76
C LEU A 573 6.75 8.98 -7.37
N PRO A 574 5.77 9.89 -7.33
CA PRO A 574 4.49 9.70 -8.05
C PRO A 574 4.65 9.37 -9.53
N SER A 575 5.66 9.96 -10.17
CA SER A 575 6.05 9.72 -11.57
C SER A 575 6.96 8.51 -11.79
N ALA A 576 7.41 7.83 -10.74
CA ALA A 576 8.44 6.79 -10.79
C ALA A 576 8.18 5.70 -9.72
N THR A 577 7.12 4.92 -9.93
CA THR A 577 6.67 3.89 -8.98
C THR A 577 6.93 2.45 -9.44
N GLU A 578 7.28 2.26 -10.72
CA GLU A 578 7.30 0.96 -11.39
C GLU A 578 8.30 -0.01 -10.78
N LEU A 579 9.52 0.45 -10.43
CA LEU A 579 10.54 -0.43 -9.85
C LEU A 579 10.15 -0.95 -8.46
N VAL A 580 9.50 -0.10 -7.65
CA VAL A 580 8.99 -0.51 -6.34
C VAL A 580 7.81 -1.47 -6.50
N ALA A 581 6.89 -1.20 -7.43
CA ALA A 581 5.77 -2.08 -7.70
C ALA A 581 6.25 -3.47 -8.16
N GLN A 582 7.20 -3.52 -9.09
CA GLN A 582 7.81 -4.76 -9.56
C GLN A 582 8.49 -5.52 -8.41
N MET A 583 9.26 -4.82 -7.57
CA MET A 583 9.92 -5.45 -6.41
C MET A 583 8.92 -6.04 -5.43
N LEU A 584 7.83 -5.33 -5.11
CA LEU A 584 6.78 -5.84 -4.24
C LEU A 584 6.13 -7.11 -4.81
N GLU A 585 5.82 -7.13 -6.11
CA GLU A 585 5.28 -8.31 -6.78
C GLU A 585 6.22 -9.50 -6.68
N GLU A 586 7.50 -9.28 -6.95
CA GLU A 586 8.52 -10.33 -6.87
C GLU A 586 8.64 -10.89 -5.46
N LEU A 587 8.74 -10.03 -4.42
CA LEU A 587 8.87 -10.48 -3.04
C LEU A 587 7.64 -11.26 -2.56
N ILE A 588 6.44 -10.83 -2.96
CA ILE A 588 5.20 -11.52 -2.58
C ILE A 588 5.05 -12.83 -3.35
N ALA A 589 5.47 -12.88 -4.62
CA ALA A 589 5.38 -14.07 -5.45
C ALA A 589 6.45 -15.13 -5.11
N ASP A 590 7.59 -14.73 -4.52
CA ASP A 590 8.66 -15.66 -4.15
C ASP A 590 8.14 -16.82 -3.30
N SER A 591 8.67 -18.03 -3.55
CA SER A 591 8.49 -19.16 -2.65
C SER A 591 9.27 -18.94 -1.34
N PRO A 592 9.00 -19.72 -0.28
CA PRO A 592 9.83 -19.71 0.91
C PRO A 592 11.31 -19.99 0.63
N ASP A 593 11.60 -20.87 -0.30
CA ASP A 593 12.97 -21.24 -0.67
C ASP A 593 13.64 -20.11 -1.46
N SER A 594 12.91 -19.52 -2.43
CA SER A 594 13.39 -18.37 -3.20
C SER A 594 13.62 -17.14 -2.32
N ALA A 595 12.75 -16.87 -1.37
CA ALA A 595 12.93 -15.78 -0.41
C ALA A 595 14.16 -15.99 0.48
N PHE A 596 14.45 -17.27 0.84
CA PHE A 596 15.62 -17.61 1.63
C PHE A 596 16.92 -17.47 0.81
N GLU A 597 16.91 -17.86 -0.45
CA GLU A 597 18.07 -17.74 -1.34
C GLU A 597 18.44 -16.29 -1.69
N ARG A 598 17.47 -15.40 -1.73
CA ARG A 598 17.75 -13.96 -1.88
C ARG A 598 18.52 -13.38 -0.69
N ALA A 599 18.39 -13.99 0.50
CA ALA A 599 19.07 -13.53 1.68
C ALA A 599 20.57 -13.91 1.64
N THR A 600 21.42 -13.02 2.13
CA THR A 600 22.82 -13.36 2.35
C THR A 600 22.95 -14.30 3.54
N LEU A 601 23.34 -15.55 3.28
CA LEU A 601 23.47 -16.58 4.30
C LEU A 601 24.87 -16.58 4.89
N PRO A 602 25.04 -16.94 6.18
CA PRO A 602 26.36 -17.22 6.74
C PRO A 602 27.03 -18.38 6.01
N ARG A 603 28.32 -18.29 5.80
CA ARG A 603 29.12 -19.34 5.18
C ARG A 603 28.97 -20.67 5.93
N GLY A 604 28.71 -21.76 5.23
CA GLY A 604 28.56 -23.12 5.79
C GLY A 604 27.09 -23.52 6.08
N ILE A 605 26.09 -22.67 5.80
CA ILE A 605 24.67 -23.08 5.90
C ILE A 605 24.31 -24.09 4.81
N GLU A 606 24.87 -23.97 3.61
CA GLU A 606 24.66 -24.93 2.52
C GLU A 606 24.97 -26.36 2.92
N GLU A 607 26.04 -26.60 3.67
CA GLU A 607 26.42 -27.94 4.17
C GLU A 607 25.37 -28.55 5.12
N LYS A 608 24.50 -27.71 5.77
CA LYS A 608 23.45 -28.19 6.64
C LYS A 608 22.09 -28.40 5.93
N LEU A 609 21.85 -27.72 4.83
CA LEU A 609 20.60 -27.82 4.05
C LEU A 609 20.67 -28.97 3.02
N MET A 610 21.84 -29.30 2.49
CA MET A 610 22.06 -30.34 1.47
C MET A 610 22.19 -31.76 2.06
N LYS A 611 21.15 -32.28 2.72
CA LYS A 611 21.13 -33.64 3.23
C LYS A 611 19.99 -34.50 2.71
N VAL A 612 19.38 -34.14 1.61
CA VAL A 612 18.44 -35.02 0.92
C VAL A 612 19.24 -35.78 -0.12
N ASP A 613 19.39 -37.08 0.05
CA ASP A 613 19.96 -37.95 -0.96
C ASP A 613 18.92 -38.16 -2.07
N TRP A 614 18.99 -37.32 -3.13
CA TRP A 614 18.06 -37.36 -4.25
C TRP A 614 18.20 -38.59 -5.11
N GLU A 615 19.36 -39.24 -5.09
CA GLU A 615 19.62 -40.48 -5.83
C GLU A 615 19.01 -41.71 -5.15
N ASN A 616 18.85 -41.64 -3.84
CA ASN A 616 18.30 -42.76 -3.06
C ASN A 616 16.76 -42.80 -3.15
N ARG A 617 16.26 -43.73 -3.95
CA ARG A 617 14.86 -44.03 -4.20
C ARG A 617 14.35 -45.21 -3.40
N ASP A 618 14.45 -45.14 -2.10
CA ASP A 618 14.21 -46.23 -1.16
C ASP A 618 12.76 -46.36 -0.67
N VAL A 619 11.85 -45.55 -1.19
CA VAL A 619 10.41 -45.62 -0.90
C VAL A 619 9.66 -46.19 -2.06
N LEU A 620 9.02 -47.30 -1.86
CA LEU A 620 8.07 -47.89 -2.83
C LEU A 620 6.68 -47.35 -2.58
N VAL A 621 6.12 -46.67 -3.58
CA VAL A 621 4.70 -46.32 -3.59
C VAL A 621 3.93 -47.43 -4.30
N GLY A 622 3.08 -48.13 -3.60
CA GLY A 622 2.32 -49.28 -4.11
C GLY A 622 0.79 -49.04 -4.01
N SER A 623 0.03 -49.56 -4.96
CA SER A 623 -1.42 -49.39 -4.99
C SER A 623 -2.17 -50.59 -4.44
N LEU A 624 -3.32 -50.33 -3.83
CA LEU A 624 -4.30 -51.35 -3.43
C LEU A 624 -5.58 -51.26 -4.26
N ARG A 625 -6.21 -52.39 -4.46
CA ARG A 625 -7.40 -52.57 -5.33
C ARG A 625 -8.73 -52.60 -4.57
N SER A 626 -8.71 -52.58 -3.22
CA SER A 626 -9.94 -52.58 -2.42
C SER A 626 -9.66 -52.10 -0.98
N LYS A 627 -10.71 -51.60 -0.32
CA LYS A 627 -10.65 -51.24 1.11
C LYS A 627 -10.33 -52.49 1.98
N ALA A 628 -10.81 -53.66 1.61
CA ALA A 628 -10.48 -54.89 2.32
C ALA A 628 -8.96 -55.20 2.31
N GLN A 629 -8.29 -54.94 1.19
CA GLN A 629 -6.84 -55.09 1.12
C GLN A 629 -6.11 -54.07 2.02
N LEU A 630 -6.61 -52.87 2.12
CA LEU A 630 -6.07 -51.86 3.04
C LEU A 630 -6.20 -52.29 4.49
N ASP A 631 -7.41 -52.76 4.90
CA ASP A 631 -7.66 -53.24 6.28
C ASP A 631 -6.75 -54.40 6.66
N VAL A 632 -6.53 -55.33 5.73
CA VAL A 632 -5.61 -56.46 5.92
C VAL A 632 -4.16 -55.99 6.02
N ALA A 633 -3.72 -55.07 5.11
CA ALA A 633 -2.38 -54.53 5.12
C ALA A 633 -2.06 -53.79 6.42
N LEU A 634 -2.99 -52.94 6.92
CA LEU A 634 -2.85 -52.20 8.16
C LEU A 634 -2.89 -53.10 9.39
N ARG A 635 -3.74 -54.16 9.42
CA ARG A 635 -3.92 -55.08 10.55
C ARG A 635 -2.75 -56.01 10.69
N HIS A 636 -2.19 -56.50 9.57
CA HIS A 636 -1.14 -57.52 9.56
C HIS A 636 0.25 -56.95 9.25
N ASN A 637 0.39 -55.65 9.12
CA ASN A 637 1.65 -54.96 8.90
C ASN A 637 2.46 -55.49 7.71
N PHE A 638 1.84 -55.64 6.55
CA PHE A 638 2.57 -56.01 5.35
C PHE A 638 1.99 -55.34 4.08
N TYR A 639 2.84 -55.34 3.05
CA TYR A 639 2.44 -54.99 1.67
C TYR A 639 2.95 -56.10 0.74
N HIS A 640 2.26 -56.37 -0.36
CA HIS A 640 2.69 -57.35 -1.33
C HIS A 640 2.57 -56.85 -2.75
N ILE A 641 3.55 -57.20 -3.60
CA ILE A 641 3.66 -56.75 -4.96
C ILE A 641 4.17 -57.88 -5.86
N PRO A 642 3.63 -58.09 -7.09
CA PRO A 642 4.21 -59.05 -8.03
C PRO A 642 5.70 -58.78 -8.30
N ALA A 643 6.53 -59.83 -8.25
CA ALA A 643 7.97 -59.68 -8.47
C ALA A 643 8.29 -59.08 -9.86
N SER A 644 7.51 -59.40 -10.87
CA SER A 644 7.62 -58.83 -12.24
C SER A 644 7.44 -57.29 -12.29
N GLN A 645 6.92 -56.71 -11.24
CA GLN A 645 6.63 -55.27 -11.16
C GLN A 645 7.64 -54.48 -10.36
N LEU A 646 8.70 -55.13 -9.86
CA LEU A 646 9.77 -54.53 -9.09
C LEU A 646 11.12 -54.83 -9.77
N PRO A 647 11.77 -53.81 -10.34
CA PRO A 647 13.08 -54.00 -10.96
C PRO A 647 14.15 -54.26 -9.88
N GLU A 648 15.21 -54.95 -10.23
CA GLU A 648 16.34 -55.23 -9.30
C GLU A 648 16.96 -53.93 -8.75
N SER A 649 16.95 -52.88 -9.54
CA SER A 649 17.41 -51.52 -9.15
C SER A 649 16.57 -50.86 -8.08
N ALA A 650 15.42 -51.45 -7.72
CA ALA A 650 14.56 -50.91 -6.68
C ALA A 650 15.03 -51.23 -5.24
N PHE A 651 16.02 -52.14 -5.13
CA PHE A 651 16.50 -52.56 -3.81
C PHE A 651 17.76 -51.81 -3.40
N PRO A 652 17.92 -51.51 -2.08
CA PRO A 652 17.05 -51.87 -0.96
C PRO A 652 15.82 -50.94 -0.82
N ILE A 653 14.65 -51.49 -0.50
CA ILE A 653 13.43 -50.74 -0.15
C ILE A 653 13.39 -50.58 1.35
N HIS A 654 13.49 -49.34 1.84
CA HIS A 654 13.43 -49.02 3.27
C HIS A 654 12.03 -48.64 3.74
N TYR A 655 11.22 -48.10 2.82
CA TYR A 655 9.87 -47.64 3.12
C TYR A 655 8.87 -48.10 2.08
N VAL A 656 7.63 -48.28 2.49
CA VAL A 656 6.53 -48.57 1.59
C VAL A 656 5.38 -47.61 1.90
N ALA A 657 4.78 -47.00 0.89
CA ALA A 657 3.63 -46.11 0.99
C ALA A 657 2.44 -46.64 0.18
N ILE A 658 1.23 -46.50 0.72
CA ILE A 658 0.02 -47.04 0.14
C ILE A 658 -0.71 -45.96 -0.65
N TYR A 659 -0.78 -46.14 -1.98
CA TYR A 659 -1.60 -45.32 -2.87
C TYR A 659 -3.04 -45.88 -2.94
N GLN A 660 -4.00 -45.09 -2.50
CA GLN A 660 -5.42 -45.38 -2.53
C GLN A 660 -6.02 -44.69 -3.78
N SER A 661 -6.32 -45.47 -4.81
CA SER A 661 -6.81 -44.91 -6.06
C SER A 661 -8.25 -44.39 -5.96
N LYS A 662 -8.57 -43.34 -6.72
CA LYS A 662 -9.88 -42.65 -6.72
C LYS A 662 -11.04 -43.63 -7.05
N ASN A 663 -10.81 -44.62 -7.96
CA ASN A 663 -11.82 -45.57 -8.37
C ASN A 663 -12.26 -46.53 -7.26
N PHE A 664 -11.38 -46.87 -6.33
CA PHE A 664 -11.68 -47.82 -5.25
C PHE A 664 -11.93 -47.16 -3.90
N PHE A 665 -11.36 -45.97 -3.68
CA PHE A 665 -11.40 -45.30 -2.38
C PHE A 665 -12.23 -43.99 -2.35
N GLY A 666 -12.64 -43.46 -3.53
CA GLY A 666 -13.47 -42.26 -3.61
C GLY A 666 -12.85 -41.06 -2.87
N PRO A 667 -13.55 -40.51 -1.86
CA PRO A 667 -13.04 -39.34 -1.06
C PRO A 667 -11.78 -39.65 -0.25
N GLU A 668 -11.49 -40.93 0.01
CA GLU A 668 -10.32 -41.39 0.77
C GLU A 668 -9.09 -41.62 -0.13
N ALA A 669 -9.17 -41.28 -1.41
CA ALA A 669 -8.08 -41.45 -2.36
C ALA A 669 -6.84 -40.62 -1.96
N GLY A 670 -5.67 -41.11 -2.45
CA GLY A 670 -4.37 -40.49 -2.18
C GLY A 670 -3.44 -41.38 -1.39
N ILE A 671 -2.27 -40.84 -1.00
CA ILE A 671 -1.36 -41.57 -0.10
C ILE A 671 -1.55 -41.04 1.30
N ARG A 672 -1.93 -41.93 2.22
CA ARG A 672 -2.22 -41.58 3.62
C ARG A 672 -1.36 -42.33 4.61
N TYR A 673 -0.85 -43.51 4.20
CA TYR A 673 -0.12 -44.42 5.07
C TYR A 673 1.23 -44.78 4.47
N TYR A 674 2.25 -44.80 5.29
CA TYR A 674 3.56 -45.36 4.96
C TYR A 674 4.13 -46.12 6.15
N GLY A 675 5.12 -46.96 5.89
CA GLY A 675 5.75 -47.71 6.98
C GLY A 675 7.17 -48.12 6.63
N VAL A 676 7.95 -48.37 7.69
CA VAL A 676 9.34 -48.84 7.59
C VAL A 676 9.34 -50.32 7.26
N VAL A 677 9.98 -50.69 6.16
CA VAL A 677 10.13 -52.12 5.75
C VAL A 677 11.22 -52.76 6.59
N THR A 678 10.86 -53.83 7.27
CA THR A 678 11.81 -54.65 8.08
C THR A 678 12.40 -55.79 7.32
N LYS A 679 11.60 -56.39 6.43
CA LYS A 679 12.01 -57.51 5.56
C LYS A 679 11.31 -57.45 4.23
N CYS A 680 11.99 -57.87 3.19
CA CYS A 680 11.44 -58.10 1.85
C CYS A 680 11.69 -59.56 1.45
N ILE A 681 10.61 -60.35 1.34
CA ILE A 681 10.74 -61.81 1.18
C ILE A 681 10.05 -62.21 -0.12
N PRO A 682 10.75 -62.95 -1.00
CA PRO A 682 10.13 -63.56 -2.18
C PRO A 682 9.19 -64.70 -1.74
N VAL A 683 7.94 -64.65 -2.19
CA VAL A 683 6.92 -65.63 -1.83
C VAL A 683 6.04 -65.93 -3.03
N LYS A 684 5.45 -67.15 -3.09
CA LYS A 684 4.42 -67.42 -4.07
C LYS A 684 3.08 -66.83 -3.63
N ARG A 685 2.28 -66.31 -4.55
CA ARG A 685 1.01 -65.61 -4.25
C ARG A 685 0.02 -66.46 -3.39
N ASN A 686 -0.01 -67.78 -3.59
CA ASN A 686 -0.83 -68.68 -2.78
C ASN A 686 -0.33 -68.90 -1.35
N GLN A 687 0.86 -68.46 -1.01
CA GLN A 687 1.43 -68.50 0.36
C GLN A 687 1.01 -67.33 1.23
N ILE A 688 0.41 -66.26 0.65
CA ILE A 688 -0.10 -65.12 1.37
C ILE A 688 -1.49 -65.48 1.95
N ARG A 689 -1.55 -65.97 3.16
CA ARG A 689 -2.76 -66.57 3.80
C ARG A 689 -3.80 -65.49 4.11
N GLU A 690 -3.37 -64.29 4.44
CA GLU A 690 -4.22 -63.15 4.83
C GLU A 690 -5.06 -62.60 3.67
N LEU A 691 -4.61 -62.83 2.44
CA LEU A 691 -5.32 -62.52 1.21
C LEU A 691 -5.30 -63.72 0.23
N PRO A 692 -6.12 -64.75 0.49
CA PRO A 692 -6.07 -66.01 -0.26
C PRO A 692 -6.35 -65.80 -1.73
N LYS A 693 -5.43 -66.34 -2.59
CA LYS A 693 -5.58 -66.39 -4.04
C LYS A 693 -4.85 -67.60 -4.57
N ASN A 694 -5.51 -68.44 -5.36
CA ASN A 694 -4.88 -69.60 -5.97
C ASN A 694 -4.05 -69.22 -7.23
N SER A 695 -2.83 -68.79 -6.96
CA SER A 695 -1.83 -68.44 -8.04
C SER A 695 -0.43 -68.78 -7.57
N SER A 696 0.34 -69.33 -8.49
CA SER A 696 1.76 -69.65 -8.25
C SER A 696 2.73 -68.53 -8.67
N GLU A 697 2.23 -67.39 -9.05
CA GLU A 697 2.98 -66.21 -9.42
C GLU A 697 3.89 -65.75 -8.29
N GLU A 698 5.09 -65.33 -8.60
CA GLU A 698 6.06 -64.81 -7.62
C GLU A 698 5.75 -63.40 -7.18
N TYR A 699 5.78 -63.16 -5.90
CA TYR A 699 5.53 -61.88 -5.22
C TYR A 699 6.69 -61.54 -4.26
N TYR A 700 6.87 -60.25 -4.01
CA TYR A 700 7.59 -59.80 -2.81
C TYR A 700 6.58 -59.45 -1.71
N LEU A 701 6.81 -60.01 -0.53
CA LEU A 701 6.11 -59.65 0.70
C LEU A 701 7.02 -58.74 1.50
N LEU A 702 6.58 -57.47 1.69
CA LEU A 702 7.27 -56.47 2.47
C LEU A 702 6.64 -56.46 3.88
N GLU A 703 7.39 -56.91 4.88
CA GLU A 703 6.95 -56.78 6.29
C GLU A 703 7.23 -55.39 6.78
N VAL A 704 6.21 -54.75 7.37
CA VAL A 704 6.24 -53.37 7.83
C VAL A 704 6.30 -53.36 9.34
N LYS A 705 7.18 -52.57 9.94
CA LYS A 705 7.30 -52.46 11.40
C LYS A 705 5.99 -51.95 12.04
N GLU A 706 5.49 -50.85 11.51
CA GLU A 706 4.24 -50.17 11.84
C GLU A 706 3.84 -49.26 10.71
N TRP A 707 2.54 -49.05 10.53
CA TRP A 707 2.01 -48.08 9.58
C TRP A 707 1.86 -46.74 10.25
N LYS A 708 2.43 -45.70 9.66
CA LYS A 708 2.30 -44.31 10.09
C LYS A 708 1.38 -43.57 9.12
N ARG A 709 0.63 -42.63 9.66
CA ARG A 709 -0.18 -41.73 8.82
C ARG A 709 0.63 -40.53 8.45
N LEU A 710 0.62 -40.12 7.19
CA LEU A 710 1.20 -38.89 6.73
C LEU A 710 0.45 -37.72 7.36
N GLU A 711 1.18 -36.67 7.75
CA GLU A 711 0.58 -35.42 8.25
C GLU A 711 -0.27 -34.75 7.17
N ARG A 712 0.20 -34.84 5.92
CA ARG A 712 -0.50 -34.34 4.74
C ARG A 712 -0.77 -35.49 3.78
N VAL A 713 -1.99 -35.53 3.27
CA VAL A 713 -2.35 -36.51 2.24
C VAL A 713 -1.77 -36.11 0.90
N VAL A 714 -1.06 -37.00 0.23
CA VAL A 714 -0.64 -36.79 -1.14
C VAL A 714 -1.83 -37.06 -2.04
N ALA A 715 -2.39 -36.01 -2.65
CA ALA A 715 -3.63 -36.09 -3.43
C ALA A 715 -3.42 -36.92 -4.72
N PRO A 716 -4.41 -37.72 -5.13
CA PRO A 716 -4.37 -38.40 -6.40
C PRO A 716 -4.57 -37.41 -7.54
N LYS A 717 -3.75 -37.49 -8.57
CA LYS A 717 -3.98 -36.81 -9.85
C LYS A 717 -4.18 -37.87 -10.93
N GLU A 718 -4.92 -37.55 -11.98
CA GLU A 718 -5.04 -38.44 -13.13
C GLU A 718 -3.67 -38.58 -13.80
N PHE A 719 -3.01 -39.71 -13.54
CA PHE A 719 -1.67 -39.99 -14.04
C PHE A 719 -1.59 -41.47 -14.44
N GLY A 720 -0.88 -41.76 -15.52
CA GLY A 720 -0.84 -43.12 -16.09
C GLY A 720 -0.18 -44.19 -15.23
N GLN A 721 0.69 -43.77 -14.28
CA GLN A 721 1.42 -44.70 -13.41
C GLN A 721 0.87 -44.72 -12.00
N VAL A 722 0.51 -45.91 -11.52
CA VAL A 722 -0.09 -46.11 -10.16
C VAL A 722 0.99 -46.51 -9.14
N ARG A 723 2.25 -46.58 -9.54
CA ARG A 723 3.39 -47.03 -8.73
C ARG A 723 4.63 -46.26 -9.12
N CYS A 724 5.41 -45.91 -8.14
CA CYS A 724 6.68 -45.25 -8.35
C CYS A 724 7.66 -45.57 -7.21
N LEU A 725 8.94 -45.38 -7.50
CA LEU A 725 9.96 -45.28 -6.48
C LEU A 725 10.26 -43.80 -6.22
N THR A 726 10.29 -43.43 -4.95
CA THR A 726 10.55 -42.05 -4.51
C THR A 726 11.47 -42.08 -3.30
N ASN A 727 11.77 -40.90 -2.73
CA ASN A 727 12.48 -40.80 -1.47
C ASN A 727 11.51 -40.34 -0.35
N LEU A 728 11.94 -40.53 0.91
CA LEU A 728 11.12 -40.18 2.07
C LEU A 728 10.80 -38.67 2.10
N PHE A 729 11.74 -37.84 1.67
CA PHE A 729 11.55 -36.40 1.59
C PHE A 729 10.36 -36.02 0.70
N LEU A 730 10.33 -36.49 -0.53
CA LEU A 730 9.22 -36.23 -1.46
C LEU A 730 7.90 -36.79 -0.91
N LEU A 731 7.93 -37.98 -0.29
CA LEU A 731 6.72 -38.58 0.28
C LEU A 731 6.09 -37.68 1.37
N GLU A 732 6.91 -37.07 2.21
CA GLU A 732 6.43 -36.23 3.34
C GLU A 732 6.05 -34.81 2.91
N HIS A 733 6.63 -34.32 1.79
CA HIS A 733 6.49 -32.91 1.40
C HIS A 733 5.62 -32.68 0.15
N SER A 734 5.33 -33.70 -0.64
CA SER A 734 4.49 -33.60 -1.84
C SER A 734 3.02 -33.37 -1.52
N ALA A 735 2.36 -32.54 -2.30
CA ALA A 735 0.92 -32.31 -2.20
C ALA A 735 0.14 -33.22 -3.15
N GLU A 736 0.72 -33.58 -4.28
CA GLU A 736 0.09 -34.36 -5.34
C GLU A 736 1.02 -35.48 -5.80
N TYR A 737 0.43 -36.58 -6.29
CA TYR A 737 1.17 -37.77 -6.71
C TYR A 737 2.29 -37.51 -7.73
N PRO A 738 2.14 -36.68 -8.78
CA PRO A 738 3.19 -36.44 -9.75
C PRO A 738 4.47 -35.85 -9.14
N GLU A 739 4.40 -35.12 -8.03
CA GLU A 739 5.55 -34.52 -7.35
C GLU A 739 6.53 -35.58 -6.81
N LEU A 740 6.05 -36.80 -6.58
CA LEU A 740 6.87 -37.95 -6.15
C LEU A 740 7.87 -38.43 -7.22
N LEU A 741 7.68 -38.00 -8.47
CA LEU A 741 8.50 -38.39 -9.61
C LEU A 741 9.72 -37.49 -9.83
N LEU A 742 9.79 -36.35 -9.12
CA LEU A 742 10.91 -35.42 -9.21
C LEU A 742 12.22 -36.11 -8.84
N ARG A 743 13.30 -35.85 -9.63
CA ARG A 743 14.55 -36.63 -9.59
C ARG A 743 15.72 -35.91 -8.95
N SER A 744 15.68 -34.56 -8.94
CA SER A 744 16.74 -33.73 -8.40
C SER A 744 16.19 -32.55 -7.57
N GLU A 745 17.10 -31.89 -6.85
CA GLU A 745 16.76 -30.68 -6.10
C GLU A 745 16.37 -29.55 -7.04
N GLU A 746 17.04 -29.41 -8.17
CA GLU A 746 16.77 -28.41 -9.18
C GLU A 746 15.37 -28.59 -9.80
N GLU A 747 15.00 -29.83 -10.12
CA GLU A 747 13.65 -30.15 -10.60
C GLU A 747 12.58 -29.80 -9.57
N TYR A 748 12.82 -30.16 -8.30
CA TYR A 748 11.90 -29.84 -7.20
C TYR A 748 11.74 -28.32 -7.00
N ARG A 749 12.86 -27.58 -7.01
CA ARG A 749 12.86 -26.14 -6.87
C ARG A 749 12.13 -25.47 -8.03
N LEU A 750 12.49 -25.82 -9.26
CA LEU A 750 11.85 -25.24 -10.45
C LEU A 750 10.35 -25.54 -10.50
N TYR A 751 9.96 -26.77 -10.22
CA TYR A 751 8.54 -27.15 -10.17
C TYR A 751 7.77 -26.37 -9.11
N THR A 752 8.33 -26.21 -7.92
CA THR A 752 7.73 -25.46 -6.82
C THR A 752 7.51 -24.00 -7.20
N GLU A 753 8.47 -23.36 -7.84
CA GLU A 753 8.35 -21.98 -8.33
C GLU A 753 7.31 -21.86 -9.46
N LEU A 754 7.31 -22.81 -10.40
CA LEU A 754 6.32 -22.84 -11.48
C LEU A 754 4.91 -23.02 -10.93
N LYS A 755 4.72 -23.88 -9.93
CA LYS A 755 3.41 -24.12 -9.29
C LYS A 755 2.84 -22.86 -8.62
N ARG A 756 3.72 -21.99 -8.13
CA ARG A 756 3.29 -20.68 -7.56
C ARG A 756 2.99 -19.65 -8.64
N ALA A 757 3.70 -19.68 -9.72
CA ALA A 757 3.60 -18.68 -10.78
C ALA A 757 2.50 -18.95 -11.81
N VAL A 758 2.13 -20.22 -11.99
CA VAL A 758 1.23 -20.68 -13.05
C VAL A 758 0.13 -21.57 -12.45
N LYS A 759 -1.11 -21.42 -12.93
CA LYS A 759 -2.21 -22.29 -12.52
C LYS A 759 -2.02 -23.68 -13.12
N ASN A 760 -1.92 -24.71 -12.24
CA ASN A 760 -1.89 -26.14 -12.58
C ASN A 760 -0.79 -26.56 -13.57
N PRO A 761 0.51 -26.45 -13.20
CA PRO A 761 1.55 -27.10 -14.00
C PRO A 761 1.37 -28.62 -13.97
N GLU A 762 1.53 -29.27 -15.12
CA GLU A 762 1.47 -30.73 -15.27
C GLU A 762 2.89 -31.28 -15.40
N ILE A 763 3.17 -32.37 -14.68
CA ILE A 763 4.41 -33.13 -14.85
C ILE A 763 4.19 -34.13 -15.95
N ASP A 764 5.05 -34.06 -16.97
CA ASP A 764 5.06 -35.01 -18.09
C ASP A 764 6.22 -35.99 -17.91
N ASP A 765 5.89 -37.26 -17.76
CA ASP A 765 6.82 -38.38 -17.62
C ASP A 765 6.77 -39.33 -18.83
N GLU A 766 6.19 -38.91 -19.95
CA GLU A 766 6.08 -39.77 -21.16
C GLU A 766 7.41 -39.93 -21.89
N SER A 767 8.40 -39.05 -21.66
CA SER A 767 9.74 -39.13 -22.17
C SER A 767 10.74 -39.51 -21.07
N ASN A 768 11.93 -40.00 -21.42
CA ASN A 768 13.02 -40.23 -20.44
C ASN A 768 13.45 -38.96 -19.70
N ASP A 769 12.99 -37.81 -20.17
CA ASP A 769 13.28 -36.49 -19.61
C ASP A 769 12.04 -35.93 -18.92
N LEU A 770 12.19 -35.43 -17.68
CA LEU A 770 11.10 -34.87 -16.91
C LEU A 770 10.74 -33.48 -17.45
N GLY A 771 9.47 -33.31 -17.80
CA GLY A 771 8.94 -32.08 -18.34
C GLY A 771 7.85 -31.47 -17.48
N PHE A 772 7.80 -30.13 -17.43
CA PHE A 772 6.71 -29.38 -16.81
C PHE A 772 5.89 -28.69 -17.90
N LYS A 773 4.64 -29.13 -18.08
CA LYS A 773 3.72 -28.56 -19.07
C LYS A 773 2.77 -27.58 -18.38
N PHE A 774 2.56 -26.41 -18.99
CA PHE A 774 1.57 -25.45 -18.55
C PHE A 774 1.13 -24.56 -19.71
N ASN A 775 -0.15 -24.49 -19.95
CA ASN A 775 -0.76 -23.75 -21.06
C ASN A 775 -0.10 -24.17 -22.42
N LYS A 776 0.63 -23.25 -23.06
CA LYS A 776 1.33 -23.47 -24.34
C LYS A 776 2.85 -23.60 -24.17
N ALA A 777 3.31 -23.72 -22.94
CA ALA A 777 4.72 -23.77 -22.64
C ALA A 777 5.11 -25.11 -22.01
N THR A 778 6.35 -25.53 -22.26
CA THR A 778 6.95 -26.74 -21.66
C THR A 778 8.37 -26.43 -21.24
N VAL A 779 8.72 -26.78 -20.02
CA VAL A 779 10.08 -26.72 -19.52
C VAL A 779 10.58 -28.14 -19.35
N LEU A 780 11.65 -28.50 -20.05
CA LEU A 780 12.26 -29.85 -20.03
C LEU A 780 13.62 -29.80 -19.38
N PHE A 781 13.90 -30.77 -18.53
CA PHE A 781 15.25 -31.08 -18.07
C PHE A 781 15.88 -32.13 -18.99
N GLU A 782 16.83 -31.73 -19.81
CA GLU A 782 17.58 -32.61 -20.71
C GLU A 782 19.03 -32.71 -20.25
N LYS A 783 19.38 -33.76 -19.49
CA LYS A 783 20.68 -33.96 -18.90
C LYS A 783 21.10 -32.78 -18.01
N ASP A 784 22.06 -31.94 -18.49
CA ASP A 784 22.60 -30.80 -17.78
C ASP A 784 22.02 -29.46 -18.24
N GLU A 785 20.90 -29.49 -18.99
CA GLU A 785 20.28 -28.29 -19.56
C GLU A 785 18.79 -28.22 -19.26
N ILE A 786 18.31 -26.99 -19.11
CA ILE A 786 16.88 -26.62 -18.94
C ILE A 786 16.46 -25.96 -20.23
N HIS A 787 15.58 -26.58 -20.96
CA HIS A 787 15.03 -26.10 -22.23
C HIS A 787 13.63 -25.55 -22.02
N VAL A 788 13.36 -24.35 -22.48
CA VAL A 788 12.06 -23.69 -22.40
C VAL A 788 11.43 -23.63 -23.79
N TYR A 789 10.32 -24.31 -23.95
CA TYR A 789 9.55 -24.35 -25.21
C TYR A 789 8.26 -23.54 -25.07
N ARG A 790 7.88 -22.85 -26.13
CA ARG A 790 6.58 -22.19 -26.27
C ARG A 790 6.01 -22.50 -27.64
N ASP A 791 4.78 -23.03 -27.72
CA ASP A 791 4.15 -23.49 -28.95
C ASP A 791 5.07 -24.47 -29.74
N HIS A 792 5.72 -25.39 -29.03
CA HIS A 792 6.70 -26.39 -29.56
C HIS A 792 7.99 -25.80 -30.17
N LYS A 793 8.28 -24.51 -29.93
CA LYS A 793 9.54 -23.89 -30.35
C LYS A 793 10.40 -23.61 -29.15
N LEU A 794 11.68 -23.96 -29.22
CA LEU A 794 12.67 -23.61 -28.20
C LEU A 794 12.81 -22.09 -28.15
N VAL A 795 12.53 -21.51 -26.99
CA VAL A 795 12.62 -20.06 -26.75
C VAL A 795 13.88 -19.72 -26.01
N GLU A 796 14.21 -20.50 -24.98
CA GLU A 796 15.38 -20.26 -24.14
C GLU A 796 16.01 -21.57 -23.69
N ARG A 797 17.29 -21.48 -23.33
CA ARG A 797 18.10 -22.59 -22.84
C ARG A 797 19.03 -22.13 -21.74
N TYR A 798 19.10 -22.89 -20.65
CA TYR A 798 19.95 -22.64 -19.49
C TYR A 798 20.68 -23.94 -19.12
N THR A 799 21.85 -23.82 -18.50
CA THR A 799 22.51 -24.98 -17.90
C THR A 799 21.96 -25.20 -16.47
N VAL A 800 21.91 -26.46 -16.03
CA VAL A 800 21.58 -26.78 -14.64
C VAL A 800 22.56 -26.09 -13.68
N ALA A 801 23.84 -25.98 -14.04
CA ALA A 801 24.85 -25.26 -13.27
C ALA A 801 24.53 -23.74 -13.11
N GLU A 802 24.02 -23.08 -14.16
CA GLU A 802 23.54 -21.68 -14.07
C GLU A 802 22.34 -21.58 -13.16
N PHE A 803 21.40 -22.52 -13.26
CA PHE A 803 20.25 -22.56 -12.38
C PHE A 803 20.65 -22.78 -10.92
N THR A 804 21.53 -23.75 -10.64
CA THR A 804 22.04 -24.02 -9.29
C THR A 804 22.77 -22.82 -8.70
N ARG A 805 23.54 -22.08 -9.54
CA ARG A 805 24.26 -20.88 -9.11
C ARG A 805 23.36 -19.70 -8.85
N SER A 806 22.29 -19.52 -9.62
CA SER A 806 21.40 -18.35 -9.56
C SER A 806 19.95 -18.72 -9.89
N PRO A 807 19.29 -19.56 -9.06
CA PRO A 807 17.95 -20.11 -9.37
C PRO A 807 16.93 -19.02 -9.68
N ASN A 808 16.88 -17.95 -8.85
CA ASN A 808 15.95 -16.86 -9.02
C ASN A 808 16.14 -16.06 -10.31
N ALA A 809 17.39 -15.83 -10.72
CA ALA A 809 17.67 -15.07 -11.93
C ALA A 809 17.22 -15.86 -13.17
N VAL A 810 17.47 -17.17 -13.19
CA VAL A 810 17.02 -18.06 -14.27
C VAL A 810 15.51 -18.20 -14.26
N PHE A 811 14.91 -18.38 -13.08
CA PHE A 811 13.45 -18.50 -12.96
C PHE A 811 12.72 -17.24 -13.46
N ARG A 812 13.19 -16.04 -13.12
CA ARG A 812 12.61 -14.78 -13.62
C ARG A 812 12.66 -14.68 -15.16
N LYS A 813 13.77 -15.12 -15.77
CA LYS A 813 13.90 -15.16 -17.23
C LYS A 813 12.90 -16.16 -17.81
N ILE A 814 12.82 -17.37 -17.24
CA ILE A 814 11.82 -18.37 -17.63
C ILE A 814 10.42 -17.80 -17.52
N LYS A 815 10.06 -17.18 -16.39
CA LYS A 815 8.75 -16.57 -16.18
C LYS A 815 8.46 -15.48 -17.21
N LYS A 816 9.43 -14.65 -17.55
CA LYS A 816 9.27 -13.58 -18.55
C LYS A 816 9.05 -14.13 -19.97
N SER A 817 9.71 -15.23 -20.32
CA SER A 817 9.53 -15.88 -21.62
C SER A 817 8.22 -16.67 -21.73
N LEU A 818 7.59 -17.01 -20.59
CA LEU A 818 6.33 -17.73 -20.50
C LEU A 818 5.08 -16.82 -20.53
N GLY A 819 5.22 -15.60 -20.06
CA GLY A 819 4.15 -14.60 -19.94
C GLY A 819 3.82 -13.91 -21.16
#